data_0b38e66d95e83ef9b908df3d846c243f
#
_entry.id   0b38e66d95e83ef9b908df3d846c243f
#
_cell.length_a   1.000
_cell.length_b   1.000
_cell.length_c   1.000
_cell.angle_alpha   90.00
_cell.angle_beta   90.00
_cell.angle_gamma   90.00
#
_symmetry.space_group_name_H-M   'P 1'
#
loop_
_entity.id
_entity.type
_entity.pdbx_description
1 polymer ?
#
loop_
_entity_poly.entity_id
_entity_poly.type
_entity_poly.pdbx_seq_one_letter_code
_entity_poly.pdbx_strand_id
1 'polypeptide(L)'
;MFKNYFTIAIRNLAHNKVYSFINIAGLTIGLTCAMLILLYVKDEVSFDRFHEKSASIYRITLSSFNRGEARRFSSTGLLQGPRFSQQVAGIKSFVRVQDGRMDFKKDGDIESRNVFFVDANFFSLFSFPLIHGDASTCLKQPHTVVLTKDEAEKQFGTADAVGKVLMLAEGKTFVSYEVTAVTENCPQNSSIQYKILLPIRQTDADMRNNDNWFGYFLNTFVELEEHANPLAVSAQMQRFYEKDARETFDAMNVKFGGEKGGDMGTYALQPFADIHMSTTFPAQNGLEKASNPIYAYILSGIALFVLLIASINFVNLTVARSVRRVKEIGIRKAIGSDRGQLIVQFLGESFILCAIAFVLAIALAQLILPVFNELSNKKLAIGYLVDTKLITGYIMLFVLTGLLAGFYPALVLSGYSPVETLYSRFLLKGKGYLQQSLVVLQFTLASFLIIATFTIYSQFNYLVKADLGYNDHDIVMLEKGNMTHQEAGVFKEELLKYPDIVSVAPKNGGSWGTMAKLDNDSSIRFAWETVDESYLETLKIPLVKGRNFSTAHPGDSAHAVLVNEAFVKEAGWKDPIGKQIVFNFHNNKTFEVVGVVKDYHYAALNNKIAPQLFTMNNANPYGTFYIRIRPGSATRSLAYIQQQFRQFFPFSPYAPVFKNEVNRRNYESEARWKQIILFSAILTIFISCIGLFGLSVLSAEKRIKEIGIRKVLGASVQSIATILSVEFVKLVMIALVIAVPLAWLAASKWLENYPYRISLSWSLFAWGGGLVVLIAVCTVSYQAVKAALANPVQSLRRE
;
A
#
# COMPACT_ATOMS: atom_id res chain seq x y z
N MET A 1 49.48 11.36 -10.90
CA MET A 1 48.78 10.14 -11.40
C MET A 1 47.25 10.35 -11.64
N PHE A 2 46.49 10.85 -10.68
CA PHE A 2 45.04 11.03 -10.83
C PHE A 2 44.59 11.90 -12.01
N LYS A 3 45.29 13.05 -12.26
CA LYS A 3 45.00 13.94 -13.38
C LYS A 3 45.14 13.24 -14.74
N ASN A 4 46.12 12.37 -14.89
CA ASN A 4 46.33 11.59 -16.12
C ASN A 4 45.26 10.52 -16.30
N TYR A 5 44.87 9.81 -15.23
CA TYR A 5 43.78 8.83 -15.30
C TYR A 5 42.44 9.47 -15.66
N PHE A 6 42.14 10.64 -15.08
CA PHE A 6 40.96 11.41 -15.41
C PHE A 6 40.92 11.86 -16.88
N THR A 7 42.03 12.40 -17.38
CA THR A 7 42.13 12.85 -18.77
C THR A 7 42.01 11.68 -19.75
N ILE A 8 42.64 10.53 -19.46
CA ILE A 8 42.52 9.32 -20.27
C ILE A 8 41.11 8.80 -20.28
N ALA A 9 40.41 8.78 -19.12
CA ALA A 9 39.03 8.34 -19.01
C ALA A 9 38.07 9.20 -19.86
N ILE A 10 38.16 10.53 -19.73
CA ILE A 10 37.32 11.47 -20.53
C ILE A 10 37.59 11.31 -22.03
N ARG A 11 38.85 11.22 -22.46
CA ARG A 11 39.19 11.03 -23.87
C ARG A 11 38.66 9.69 -24.41
N ASN A 12 38.68 8.64 -23.58
CA ASN A 12 38.16 7.32 -23.91
C ASN A 12 36.64 7.33 -24.07
N LEU A 13 35.97 8.07 -23.20
CA LEU A 13 34.51 8.28 -23.24
C LEU A 13 34.08 9.01 -24.52
N ALA A 14 34.81 10.11 -24.87
CA ALA A 14 34.50 10.91 -26.04
C ALA A 14 34.74 10.15 -27.35
N HIS A 15 35.75 9.27 -27.38
CA HIS A 15 36.08 8.47 -28.59
C HIS A 15 35.04 7.34 -28.81
N ASN A 16 34.34 6.88 -27.77
CA ASN A 16 33.49 5.71 -27.79
C ASN A 16 32.02 6.01 -27.43
N LYS A 17 31.44 6.94 -28.16
CA LYS A 17 30.12 7.55 -27.85
C LYS A 17 28.99 6.53 -27.58
N VAL A 18 28.81 5.54 -28.44
CA VAL A 18 27.70 4.54 -28.29
C VAL A 18 27.85 3.71 -27.02
N TYR A 19 29.08 3.23 -26.74
CA TYR A 19 29.38 2.46 -25.55
C TYR A 19 29.17 3.28 -24.28
N SER A 20 29.69 4.50 -24.25
CA SER A 20 29.57 5.40 -23.11
C SER A 20 28.10 5.77 -22.86
N PHE A 21 27.36 6.06 -23.93
CA PHE A 21 25.94 6.37 -23.84
C PHE A 21 25.13 5.20 -23.26
N ILE A 22 25.31 3.98 -23.77
CA ILE A 22 24.60 2.79 -23.30
C ILE A 22 24.87 2.54 -21.81
N ASN A 23 26.13 2.62 -21.40
CA ASN A 23 26.51 2.39 -20.00
C ASN A 23 26.00 3.50 -19.06
N ILE A 24 26.18 4.76 -19.45
CA ILE A 24 25.68 5.89 -18.64
C ILE A 24 24.16 5.83 -18.55
N ALA A 25 23.44 5.63 -19.65
CA ALA A 25 21.98 5.55 -19.65
C ALA A 25 21.46 4.39 -18.79
N GLY A 26 22.04 3.19 -18.94
CA GLY A 26 21.66 2.03 -18.14
C GLY A 26 21.89 2.24 -16.63
N LEU A 27 23.07 2.76 -16.25
CA LEU A 27 23.36 3.07 -14.84
C LEU A 27 22.49 4.23 -14.32
N THR A 28 22.25 5.27 -15.14
CA THR A 28 21.36 6.39 -14.74
C THR A 28 19.97 5.88 -14.39
N ILE A 29 19.37 5.07 -15.25
CA ILE A 29 18.02 4.52 -14.99
C ILE A 29 18.03 3.62 -13.75
N GLY A 30 19.04 2.74 -13.62
CA GLY A 30 19.16 1.86 -12.46
C GLY A 30 19.31 2.62 -11.15
N LEU A 31 20.18 3.62 -11.12
CA LEU A 31 20.40 4.50 -9.98
C LEU A 31 19.17 5.35 -9.65
N THR A 32 18.49 5.91 -10.67
CA THR A 32 17.24 6.66 -10.46
C THR A 32 16.19 5.83 -9.78
N CYS A 33 15.96 4.60 -10.25
CA CYS A 33 15.02 3.67 -9.64
C CYS A 33 15.41 3.36 -8.20
N ALA A 34 16.67 3.04 -7.94
CA ALA A 34 17.16 2.76 -6.60
C ALA A 34 17.06 3.97 -5.65
N MET A 35 17.31 5.19 -6.14
CA MET A 35 17.20 6.43 -5.37
C MET A 35 15.74 6.72 -4.98
N LEU A 36 14.80 6.59 -5.91
CA LEU A 36 13.38 6.81 -5.64
C LEU A 36 12.83 5.78 -4.64
N ILE A 37 13.23 4.51 -4.78
CA ILE A 37 12.82 3.47 -3.84
C ILE A 37 13.46 3.67 -2.47
N LEU A 38 14.73 4.07 -2.40
CA LEU A 38 15.38 4.39 -1.13
C LEU A 38 14.68 5.56 -0.42
N LEU A 39 14.27 6.58 -1.20
CA LEU A 39 13.51 7.71 -0.69
C LEU A 39 12.15 7.27 -0.14
N TYR A 40 11.44 6.38 -0.84
CA TYR A 40 10.19 5.79 -0.39
C TYR A 40 10.38 4.97 0.90
N VAL A 41 11.35 4.07 0.92
CA VAL A 41 11.64 3.24 2.10
C VAL A 41 12.02 4.11 3.30
N LYS A 42 12.79 5.18 3.07
CA LYS A 42 13.12 6.12 4.14
C LYS A 42 11.88 6.82 4.68
N ASP A 43 10.96 7.25 3.82
CA ASP A 43 9.68 7.83 4.26
C ASP A 43 8.91 6.84 5.15
N GLU A 44 8.73 5.59 4.68
CA GLU A 44 8.05 4.53 5.43
C GLU A 44 8.67 4.27 6.83
N VAL A 45 9.99 4.25 6.92
CA VAL A 45 10.71 3.96 8.18
C VAL A 45 10.79 5.20 9.08
N SER A 46 10.55 6.40 8.54
CA SER A 46 10.67 7.66 9.28
C SER A 46 9.40 8.08 10.01
N PHE A 47 8.29 7.33 9.86
CA PHE A 47 7.02 7.67 10.49
C PHE A 47 7.15 7.90 11.99
N ASP A 48 6.54 9.00 12.45
CA ASP A 48 6.44 9.43 13.84
C ASP A 48 7.77 9.65 14.58
N ARG A 49 8.91 9.58 13.87
CA ARG A 49 10.25 9.76 14.46
C ARG A 49 10.66 11.23 14.59
N PHE A 50 9.86 12.14 14.07
CA PHE A 50 10.09 13.59 14.20
C PHE A 50 9.64 14.13 15.56
N HIS A 51 8.83 13.39 16.30
CA HIS A 51 8.46 13.78 17.66
C HIS A 51 9.63 13.63 18.61
N GLU A 52 9.92 14.65 19.39
CA GLU A 52 11.04 14.67 20.35
C GLU A 52 10.95 13.52 21.34
N LYS A 53 9.74 13.17 21.76
CA LYS A 53 9.44 12.12 22.70
C LYS A 53 9.11 10.77 22.07
N SER A 54 9.33 10.60 20.76
CA SER A 54 8.92 9.38 20.03
C SER A 54 9.39 8.08 20.69
N ALA A 55 10.58 8.08 21.31
CA ALA A 55 11.13 6.91 21.98
C ALA A 55 10.44 6.56 23.32
N SER A 56 9.77 7.51 23.97
CA SER A 56 9.06 7.33 25.25
C SER A 56 7.55 7.22 25.10
N ILE A 57 7.00 7.41 23.87
CA ILE A 57 5.56 7.32 23.59
C ILE A 57 5.21 5.90 23.17
N TYR A 58 4.18 5.36 23.78
CA TYR A 58 3.63 4.04 23.49
C TYR A 58 2.11 4.12 23.33
N ARG A 59 1.55 3.33 22.43
CA ARG A 59 0.11 3.12 22.33
C ARG A 59 -0.29 1.92 23.17
N ILE A 60 -1.40 2.03 23.90
CA ILE A 60 -1.99 0.91 24.64
C ILE A 60 -2.70 0.00 23.65
N THR A 61 -2.42 -1.30 23.72
CA THR A 61 -3.02 -2.34 22.89
C THR A 61 -3.54 -3.48 23.76
N LEU A 62 -4.51 -4.26 23.25
CA LEU A 62 -5.07 -5.42 23.94
C LEU A 62 -5.07 -6.63 23.01
N SER A 63 -4.58 -7.76 23.50
CA SER A 63 -4.68 -9.07 22.84
C SER A 63 -5.56 -9.98 23.67
N SER A 64 -6.52 -10.66 23.08
CA SER A 64 -7.32 -11.69 23.74
C SER A 64 -7.39 -12.95 22.90
N PHE A 65 -7.57 -14.08 23.54
CA PHE A 65 -7.78 -15.37 22.90
C PHE A 65 -9.23 -15.79 23.12
N ASN A 66 -9.97 -15.99 22.03
CA ASN A 66 -11.32 -16.48 22.14
C ASN A 66 -11.51 -17.64 21.15
N ARG A 67 -11.83 -18.84 21.65
CA ARG A 67 -12.06 -20.07 20.88
C ARG A 67 -10.94 -20.41 19.88
N GLY A 68 -9.68 -20.20 20.28
CA GLY A 68 -8.51 -20.51 19.44
C GLY A 68 -8.13 -19.41 18.45
N GLU A 69 -8.88 -18.31 18.38
CA GLU A 69 -8.53 -17.15 17.56
C GLU A 69 -7.95 -16.02 18.40
N ALA A 70 -6.77 -15.50 17.98
CA ALA A 70 -6.17 -14.34 18.57
C ALA A 70 -6.88 -13.08 18.09
N ARG A 71 -7.45 -12.30 19.00
CA ARG A 71 -7.99 -10.98 18.73
C ARG A 71 -7.03 -9.92 19.22
N ARG A 72 -6.84 -8.92 18.38
CA ARG A 72 -5.91 -7.82 18.66
C ARG A 72 -6.63 -6.50 18.46
N PHE A 73 -6.68 -5.74 19.52
CA PHE A 73 -7.29 -4.42 19.55
C PHE A 73 -6.19 -3.39 19.73
N SER A 74 -6.10 -2.46 18.80
CA SER A 74 -5.22 -1.30 18.87
C SER A 74 -5.92 -0.06 19.41
N SER A 75 -7.14 -0.22 19.89
CA SER A 75 -8.00 0.81 20.44
C SER A 75 -8.33 0.56 21.91
N THR A 76 -8.70 1.62 22.59
CA THR A 76 -9.12 1.65 24.00
C THR A 76 -10.42 2.45 24.11
N GLY A 77 -10.97 2.53 25.30
CA GLY A 77 -12.05 3.44 25.65
C GLY A 77 -11.55 4.67 26.42
N LEU A 78 -12.47 5.33 27.07
CA LEU A 78 -12.17 6.53 27.88
C LEU A 78 -11.44 6.22 29.18
N LEU A 79 -11.61 5.02 29.70
CA LEU A 79 -11.19 4.63 31.06
C LEU A 79 -9.70 4.30 31.18
N GLN A 80 -9.14 3.61 30.17
CA GLN A 80 -7.81 3.00 30.26
C GLN A 80 -6.70 4.03 30.52
N GLY A 81 -6.69 5.15 29.79
CA GLY A 81 -5.70 6.21 29.97
C GLY A 81 -5.64 6.73 31.42
N PRO A 82 -6.74 7.30 31.93
CA PRO A 82 -6.79 7.80 33.30
C PRO A 82 -6.46 6.75 34.37
N ARG A 83 -7.04 5.54 34.26
CA ARG A 83 -6.84 4.50 35.28
C ARG A 83 -5.39 4.01 35.32
N PHE A 84 -4.81 3.72 34.16
CA PHE A 84 -3.43 3.25 34.11
C PHE A 84 -2.44 4.34 34.55
N SER A 85 -2.63 5.60 34.16
CA SER A 85 -1.73 6.67 34.56
C SER A 85 -1.77 6.95 36.08
N GLN A 86 -2.90 6.68 36.74
CA GLN A 86 -3.05 6.86 38.20
C GLN A 86 -2.52 5.67 39.01
N GLN A 87 -2.60 4.44 38.48
CA GLN A 87 -2.40 3.21 39.23
C GLN A 87 -1.14 2.43 38.85
N VAL A 88 -0.51 2.76 37.73
CA VAL A 88 0.67 2.05 37.23
C VAL A 88 1.89 2.95 37.25
N ALA A 89 2.88 2.56 38.03
CA ALA A 89 4.14 3.29 38.13
C ALA A 89 4.90 3.23 36.78
N GLY A 90 5.60 4.32 36.45
CA GLY A 90 6.35 4.44 35.19
C GLY A 90 5.57 5.04 34.02
N ILE A 91 4.26 5.30 34.19
CA ILE A 91 3.47 6.11 33.25
C ILE A 91 3.44 7.54 33.72
N LYS A 92 4.09 8.44 32.99
CA LYS A 92 4.21 9.87 33.30
C LYS A 92 2.97 10.67 32.92
N SER A 93 2.44 10.40 31.75
CA SER A 93 1.24 11.08 31.22
C SER A 93 0.53 10.22 30.18
N PHE A 94 -0.69 10.59 29.83
CA PHE A 94 -1.45 9.97 28.75
C PHE A 94 -2.13 11.01 27.87
N VAL A 95 -2.42 10.64 26.62
CA VAL A 95 -3.25 11.41 25.69
C VAL A 95 -4.15 10.44 24.92
N ARG A 96 -5.44 10.73 24.92
CA ARG A 96 -6.42 10.02 24.10
C ARG A 96 -6.62 10.79 22.80
N VAL A 97 -6.78 10.05 21.72
CA VAL A 97 -7.04 10.56 20.37
C VAL A 97 -8.21 9.78 19.80
N GLN A 98 -9.31 10.46 19.58
CA GLN A 98 -10.53 9.91 18.99
C GLN A 98 -10.83 10.60 17.68
N ASP A 99 -11.00 9.82 16.62
CA ASP A 99 -11.51 10.34 15.36
C ASP A 99 -13.03 10.55 15.42
N GLY A 100 -13.49 11.48 14.60
CA GLY A 100 -14.89 11.75 14.48
C GLY A 100 -15.20 12.59 13.25
N ARG A 101 -16.47 12.84 13.04
CA ARG A 101 -16.97 13.74 12.00
C ARG A 101 -17.85 14.78 12.64
N MET A 102 -17.67 16.03 12.25
CA MET A 102 -18.56 17.13 12.64
C MET A 102 -19.02 17.90 11.43
N ASP A 103 -20.25 18.39 11.50
CA ASP A 103 -20.82 19.21 10.44
C ASP A 103 -20.52 20.67 10.74
N PHE A 104 -19.98 21.35 9.75
CA PHE A 104 -19.57 22.74 9.77
C PHE A 104 -20.56 23.55 8.93
N LYS A 105 -21.03 24.67 9.46
CA LYS A 105 -21.85 25.62 8.72
C LYS A 105 -21.00 26.79 8.26
N LYS A 106 -20.96 27.02 6.94
CA LYS A 106 -20.26 28.13 6.32
C LYS A 106 -21.11 28.69 5.18
N ASP A 107 -21.35 30.00 5.16
CA ASP A 107 -22.05 30.71 4.10
C ASP A 107 -23.42 30.09 3.70
N GLY A 108 -24.10 29.45 4.66
CA GLY A 108 -25.37 28.79 4.45
C GLY A 108 -25.27 27.29 4.04
N ASP A 109 -24.11 26.84 3.60
CA ASP A 109 -23.85 25.44 3.29
C ASP A 109 -23.33 24.68 4.52
N ILE A 110 -23.61 23.35 4.54
CA ILE A 110 -23.15 22.47 5.60
C ILE A 110 -22.22 21.41 4.98
N GLU A 111 -21.02 21.34 5.52
CA GLU A 111 -20.01 20.35 5.13
C GLU A 111 -19.63 19.47 6.32
N SER A 112 -19.63 18.17 6.12
CA SER A 112 -19.09 17.22 7.12
C SER A 112 -17.58 17.10 6.96
N ARG A 113 -16.86 17.21 8.08
CA ARG A 113 -15.40 17.12 8.11
C ARG A 113 -14.92 16.18 9.18
N ASN A 114 -13.83 15.52 8.88
CA ASN A 114 -13.12 14.71 9.87
C ASN A 114 -12.42 15.62 10.88
N VAL A 115 -12.60 15.30 12.13
CA VAL A 115 -11.99 15.98 13.27
C VAL A 115 -11.32 14.98 14.20
N PHE A 116 -10.38 15.43 15.01
CA PHE A 116 -9.88 14.64 16.11
C PHE A 116 -10.26 15.29 17.43
N PHE A 117 -10.79 14.48 18.35
CA PHE A 117 -11.00 14.87 19.74
C PHE A 117 -9.79 14.38 20.53
N VAL A 118 -9.16 15.30 21.26
CA VAL A 118 -7.90 15.02 21.96
C VAL A 118 -7.90 15.60 23.37
N ASP A 119 -7.08 15.02 24.25
CA ASP A 119 -6.87 15.57 25.58
C ASP A 119 -6.11 16.91 25.54
N ALA A 120 -6.30 17.74 26.55
CA ALA A 120 -5.75 19.11 26.59
C ALA A 120 -4.20 19.17 26.56
N ASN A 121 -3.54 18.10 26.95
CA ASN A 121 -2.08 17.97 26.95
C ASN A 121 -1.51 17.38 25.65
N PHE A 122 -2.29 17.34 24.56
CA PHE A 122 -1.88 16.78 23.25
C PHE A 122 -0.54 17.33 22.77
N PHE A 123 -0.36 18.65 22.77
CA PHE A 123 0.86 19.30 22.33
C PHE A 123 2.05 19.17 23.32
N SER A 124 1.81 18.74 24.55
CA SER A 124 2.90 18.41 25.48
C SER A 124 3.50 17.03 25.17
N LEU A 125 2.72 16.13 24.54
CA LEU A 125 3.18 14.79 24.19
C LEU A 125 3.70 14.75 22.76
N PHE A 126 2.97 15.36 21.81
CA PHE A 126 3.27 15.34 20.39
C PHE A 126 3.86 16.66 19.90
N SER A 127 5.00 16.62 19.23
CA SER A 127 5.78 17.79 18.79
C SER A 127 5.25 18.34 17.46
N PHE A 128 3.97 18.75 17.42
CA PHE A 128 3.41 19.48 16.28
C PHE A 128 3.63 20.99 16.48
N PRO A 129 4.36 21.67 15.58
CA PRO A 129 4.65 23.11 15.74
C PRO A 129 3.40 23.98 15.63
N LEU A 130 3.22 24.90 16.54
CA LEU A 130 2.21 25.96 16.46
C LEU A 130 2.78 27.15 15.71
N ILE A 131 1.96 27.73 14.81
CA ILE A 131 2.25 29.00 14.15
C ILE A 131 1.72 30.15 15.01
N HIS A 132 0.50 29.99 15.54
CA HIS A 132 -0.17 30.95 16.41
C HIS A 132 -0.87 30.24 17.55
N GLY A 133 -0.99 30.90 18.71
CA GLY A 133 -1.63 30.37 19.90
C GLY A 133 -0.62 29.76 20.90
N ASP A 134 -1.12 29.19 22.01
CA ASP A 134 -0.33 28.61 23.08
C ASP A 134 -0.68 27.14 23.26
N ALA A 135 0.33 26.29 23.14
CA ALA A 135 0.22 24.83 23.27
C ALA A 135 -0.33 24.35 24.60
N SER A 136 -0.11 25.14 25.65
CA SER A 136 -0.52 24.78 27.03
C SER A 136 -1.99 25.08 27.32
N THR A 137 -2.65 25.92 26.55
CA THR A 137 -4.00 26.44 26.85
C THR A 137 -5.02 26.18 25.73
N CYS A 138 -4.60 26.00 24.49
CA CYS A 138 -5.47 26.02 23.31
C CYS A 138 -6.58 24.93 23.30
N LEU A 139 -6.43 23.86 24.06
CA LEU A 139 -7.39 22.74 24.14
C LEU A 139 -8.01 22.58 25.54
N LYS A 140 -7.83 23.55 26.46
CA LYS A 140 -8.36 23.43 27.83
C LYS A 140 -9.82 23.80 27.97
N GLN A 141 -10.29 24.75 27.19
CA GLN A 141 -11.67 25.22 27.29
C GLN A 141 -12.59 24.44 26.35
N PRO A 142 -13.83 24.19 26.72
CA PRO A 142 -14.84 23.67 25.80
C PRO A 142 -15.11 24.68 24.67
N HIS A 143 -15.57 24.20 23.51
CA HIS A 143 -15.87 25.02 22.34
C HIS A 143 -14.65 25.78 21.76
N THR A 144 -13.45 25.22 21.97
CA THR A 144 -12.24 25.66 21.30
C THR A 144 -11.89 24.75 20.16
N VAL A 145 -11.18 25.28 19.15
CA VAL A 145 -10.73 24.51 18.00
C VAL A 145 -9.30 24.92 17.61
N VAL A 146 -8.50 23.92 17.27
CA VAL A 146 -7.18 24.12 16.69
C VAL A 146 -7.22 23.68 15.23
N LEU A 147 -6.69 24.51 14.33
CA LEU A 147 -6.66 24.24 12.89
C LEU A 147 -5.23 24.05 12.40
N THR A 148 -5.05 23.26 11.34
CA THR A 148 -3.82 23.33 10.57
C THR A 148 -3.83 24.57 9.69
N LYS A 149 -2.64 24.98 9.21
CA LYS A 149 -2.46 26.13 8.34
C LYS A 149 -3.36 26.08 7.10
N ASP A 150 -3.32 24.98 6.36
CA ASP A 150 -4.15 24.80 5.15
C ASP A 150 -5.64 24.88 5.47
N GLU A 151 -6.07 24.36 6.63
CA GLU A 151 -7.46 24.42 7.03
C GLU A 151 -7.87 25.83 7.46
N ALA A 152 -7.00 26.58 8.16
CA ALA A 152 -7.23 27.98 8.52
C ALA A 152 -7.32 28.86 7.26
N GLU A 153 -6.40 28.68 6.30
CA GLU A 153 -6.42 29.39 5.02
C GLU A 153 -7.69 29.08 4.21
N LYS A 154 -8.12 27.83 4.19
CA LYS A 154 -9.35 27.39 3.51
C LYS A 154 -10.60 28.01 4.14
N GLN A 155 -10.64 28.12 5.47
CA GLN A 155 -11.81 28.63 6.19
C GLN A 155 -11.88 30.15 6.19
N PHE A 156 -10.76 30.81 6.39
CA PHE A 156 -10.69 32.25 6.69
C PHE A 156 -9.84 33.07 5.70
N GLY A 157 -9.22 32.38 4.70
CA GLY A 157 -8.34 33.05 3.74
C GLY A 157 -6.97 33.46 4.32
N THR A 158 -6.66 33.06 5.56
CA THR A 158 -5.42 33.42 6.24
C THR A 158 -5.04 32.39 7.29
N ALA A 159 -3.74 32.19 7.50
CA ALA A 159 -3.24 31.37 8.59
C ALA A 159 -3.39 32.08 9.97
N ASP A 160 -3.49 33.40 10.01
CA ASP A 160 -3.79 34.16 11.24
C ASP A 160 -5.29 34.12 11.53
N ALA A 161 -5.72 33.02 12.14
CA ALA A 161 -7.13 32.71 12.41
C ALA A 161 -7.47 32.66 13.90
N VAL A 162 -6.51 32.89 14.82
CA VAL A 162 -6.79 32.90 16.26
C VAL A 162 -7.83 33.95 16.63
N GLY A 163 -8.80 33.57 17.46
CA GLY A 163 -9.94 34.42 17.86
C GLY A 163 -11.11 34.42 16.86
N LYS A 164 -10.95 33.82 15.65
CA LYS A 164 -12.07 33.63 14.72
C LYS A 164 -12.97 32.50 15.17
N VAL A 165 -14.20 32.50 14.67
CA VAL A 165 -15.23 31.56 15.11
C VAL A 165 -15.68 30.64 13.96
N LEU A 166 -15.84 29.35 14.27
CA LEU A 166 -16.45 28.34 13.42
C LEU A 166 -17.77 27.87 14.02
N MET A 167 -18.77 27.62 13.18
CA MET A 167 -20.06 27.08 13.58
C MET A 167 -20.07 25.56 13.40
N LEU A 168 -20.05 24.81 14.49
CA LEU A 168 -20.04 23.34 14.50
C LEU A 168 -21.36 22.79 15.03
N ALA A 169 -21.83 21.69 14.46
CA ALA A 169 -23.07 21.07 14.86
C ALA A 169 -22.93 20.31 16.19
N GLU A 170 -23.83 20.58 17.14
CA GLU A 170 -24.04 19.81 18.35
C GLU A 170 -25.48 19.30 18.41
N GLY A 171 -25.66 18.05 18.09
CA GLY A 171 -26.99 17.48 17.92
C GLY A 171 -27.74 18.11 16.75
N LYS A 172 -28.79 18.89 17.07
CA LYS A 172 -29.61 19.60 16.06
C LYS A 172 -29.32 21.10 15.97
N THR A 173 -28.32 21.61 16.68
CA THR A 173 -27.98 23.05 16.73
C THR A 173 -26.55 23.31 16.31
N PHE A 174 -26.25 24.53 15.85
CA PHE A 174 -24.90 24.96 15.58
C PHE A 174 -24.40 25.84 16.72
N VAL A 175 -23.21 25.53 17.24
CA VAL A 175 -22.57 26.19 18.36
C VAL A 175 -21.28 26.86 17.87
N SER A 176 -20.96 27.99 18.44
CA SER A 176 -19.75 28.75 18.14
C SER A 176 -18.53 28.11 18.78
N TYR A 177 -17.48 27.86 17.97
CA TYR A 177 -16.17 27.40 18.41
C TYR A 177 -15.12 28.43 18.08
N GLU A 178 -14.34 28.83 19.07
CA GLU A 178 -13.26 29.77 18.91
C GLU A 178 -11.97 29.06 18.47
N VAL A 179 -11.32 29.62 17.45
CA VAL A 179 -9.98 29.17 17.03
C VAL A 179 -8.97 29.68 18.04
N THR A 180 -8.34 28.79 18.81
CA THR A 180 -7.39 29.11 19.87
C THR A 180 -5.94 28.93 19.47
N ALA A 181 -5.70 28.15 18.40
CA ALA A 181 -4.36 27.98 17.83
C ALA A 181 -4.42 27.55 16.37
N VAL A 182 -3.32 27.81 15.66
CA VAL A 182 -3.06 27.31 14.31
C VAL A 182 -1.70 26.62 14.31
N THR A 183 -1.68 25.37 13.80
CA THR A 183 -0.47 24.57 13.68
C THR A 183 0.06 24.59 12.25
N GLU A 184 1.33 24.25 12.07
CA GLU A 184 1.82 23.78 10.78
C GLU A 184 1.02 22.55 10.32
N ASN A 185 1.03 22.28 9.01
CA ASN A 185 0.42 21.05 8.51
C ASN A 185 1.15 19.81 9.05
N CYS A 186 0.39 18.75 9.32
CA CYS A 186 0.99 17.52 9.78
C CYS A 186 2.04 17.02 8.77
N PRO A 187 3.24 16.63 9.21
CA PRO A 187 4.21 15.98 8.35
C PRO A 187 3.61 14.75 7.70
N GLN A 188 3.95 14.50 6.44
CA GLN A 188 3.42 13.34 5.69
C GLN A 188 3.70 12.01 6.37
N ASN A 189 4.85 11.90 7.05
CA ASN A 189 5.28 10.71 7.80
C ASN A 189 4.79 10.72 9.26
N SER A 190 3.59 11.19 9.50
CA SER A 190 2.91 11.11 10.79
C SER A 190 1.71 10.16 10.73
N SER A 191 1.59 9.27 11.71
CA SER A 191 0.40 8.43 11.89
C SER A 191 -0.81 9.25 12.34
N ILE A 192 -0.60 10.40 12.95
CA ILE A 192 -1.66 11.33 13.35
C ILE A 192 -1.75 12.42 12.29
N GLN A 193 -2.77 12.33 11.41
CA GLN A 193 -3.03 13.27 10.33
C GLN A 193 -4.32 14.04 10.60
N TYR A 194 -4.23 15.15 11.31
CA TYR A 194 -5.38 16.00 11.60
C TYR A 194 -5.39 17.26 10.73
N LYS A 195 -6.57 17.81 10.54
CA LYS A 195 -6.81 19.17 10.04
C LYS A 195 -7.45 20.05 11.11
N ILE A 196 -8.23 19.43 11.98
CA ILE A 196 -9.05 20.08 13.00
C ILE A 196 -8.92 19.25 14.29
N LEU A 197 -8.50 19.91 15.37
CA LEU A 197 -8.48 19.31 16.71
C LEU A 197 -9.52 20.00 17.59
N LEU A 198 -10.22 19.19 18.36
CA LEU A 198 -11.21 19.60 19.34
C LEU A 198 -10.87 18.97 20.69
N PRO A 199 -11.15 19.61 21.81
CA PRO A 199 -11.05 18.99 23.12
C PRO A 199 -11.94 17.75 23.21
N ILE A 200 -11.43 16.67 23.82
CA ILE A 200 -12.23 15.49 24.07
C ILE A 200 -13.39 15.84 24.99
N ARG A 201 -14.60 15.49 24.57
CA ARG A 201 -15.80 15.75 25.35
C ARG A 201 -16.23 14.49 26.08
N GLN A 202 -16.66 14.68 27.29
CA GLN A 202 -17.41 13.68 28.03
C GLN A 202 -18.89 14.07 27.97
N THR A 203 -19.63 13.39 27.11
CA THR A 203 -21.08 13.51 27.11
C THR A 203 -21.68 12.80 28.34
N ASP A 204 -22.94 13.08 28.68
CA ASP A 204 -23.64 12.33 29.75
C ASP A 204 -23.67 10.80 29.49
N ALA A 205 -23.65 10.41 28.23
CA ALA A 205 -23.55 9.01 27.83
C ALA A 205 -22.12 8.47 28.09
N ASP A 206 -21.09 9.27 27.80
CA ASP A 206 -19.69 8.92 28.09
C ASP A 206 -19.43 8.88 29.59
N MET A 207 -20.01 9.79 30.36
CA MET A 207 -19.92 9.80 31.82
C MET A 207 -20.55 8.53 32.44
N ARG A 208 -21.65 8.02 31.86
CA ARG A 208 -22.25 6.74 32.26
C ARG A 208 -21.42 5.53 31.83
N ASN A 209 -20.58 5.66 30.79
CA ASN A 209 -19.70 4.61 30.28
C ASN A 209 -18.26 4.74 30.79
N ASN A 210 -17.97 5.68 31.69
CA ASN A 210 -16.61 5.94 32.20
C ASN A 210 -16.05 4.74 33.00
N ASP A 211 -16.90 3.84 33.48
CA ASP A 211 -16.48 2.61 34.15
C ASP A 211 -16.46 1.39 33.22
N ASN A 212 -16.51 1.62 31.90
CA ASN A 212 -16.54 0.56 30.92
C ASN A 212 -15.13 0.27 30.36
N TRP A 213 -14.54 -0.82 30.83
CA TRP A 213 -13.28 -1.37 30.33
C TRP A 213 -13.36 -1.91 28.90
N PHE A 214 -14.56 -2.14 28.36
CA PHE A 214 -14.79 -2.90 27.13
C PHE A 214 -15.24 -2.02 25.97
N GLY A 215 -15.12 -0.72 26.09
CA GLY A 215 -15.23 0.23 24.98
C GLY A 215 -13.89 0.32 24.23
N TYR A 216 -13.91 0.18 22.89
CA TYR A 216 -12.72 0.22 22.04
C TYR A 216 -12.98 1.10 20.83
N PHE A 217 -12.85 2.42 20.97
CA PHE A 217 -13.23 3.38 19.93
C PHE A 217 -12.26 4.56 19.78
N LEU A 218 -11.18 4.64 20.56
CA LEU A 218 -10.16 5.68 20.47
C LEU A 218 -8.75 5.08 20.65
N ASN A 219 -7.73 5.87 20.38
CA ASN A 219 -6.35 5.51 20.66
C ASN A 219 -5.91 6.17 21.96
N THR A 220 -5.27 5.45 22.87
CA THR A 220 -4.61 6.00 24.05
C THR A 220 -3.12 5.85 23.93
N PHE A 221 -2.43 6.98 24.00
CA PHE A 221 -0.97 7.06 24.03
C PHE A 221 -0.53 7.38 25.45
N VAL A 222 0.58 6.78 25.87
CA VAL A 222 1.19 7.03 27.17
C VAL A 222 2.64 7.45 27.00
N GLU A 223 3.09 8.42 27.78
CA GLU A 223 4.50 8.77 27.95
C GLU A 223 5.05 7.98 29.12
N LEU A 224 6.07 7.18 28.90
CA LEU A 224 6.77 6.51 29.97
C LEU A 224 7.85 7.40 30.57
N GLU A 225 8.17 7.19 31.85
CA GLU A 225 9.33 7.78 32.51
C GLU A 225 10.63 7.30 31.85
N GLU A 226 11.69 8.12 31.95
CA GLU A 226 12.94 7.95 31.20
C GLU A 226 13.61 6.58 31.35
N HIS A 227 13.44 5.94 32.50
CA HIS A 227 14.04 4.63 32.80
C HIS A 227 13.00 3.52 32.97
N ALA A 228 11.75 3.77 32.63
CA ALA A 228 10.71 2.76 32.76
C ALA A 228 10.88 1.66 31.72
N ASN A 229 10.81 0.41 32.17
CA ASN A 229 10.81 -0.75 31.28
C ASN A 229 9.40 -1.01 30.76
N PRO A 230 9.14 -0.90 29.44
CA PRO A 230 7.80 -1.07 28.88
C PRO A 230 7.16 -2.43 29.18
N LEU A 231 7.97 -3.50 29.30
CA LEU A 231 7.46 -4.83 29.64
C LEU A 231 7.02 -4.90 31.10
N ALA A 232 7.77 -4.26 32.02
CA ALA A 232 7.39 -4.20 33.41
C ALA A 232 6.14 -3.36 33.63
N VAL A 233 6.02 -2.23 32.92
CA VAL A 233 4.81 -1.38 32.92
C VAL A 233 3.61 -2.17 32.39
N SER A 234 3.74 -2.86 31.25
CA SER A 234 2.67 -3.71 30.70
C SER A 234 2.23 -4.79 31.69
N ALA A 235 3.15 -5.43 32.41
CA ALA A 235 2.83 -6.43 33.42
C ALA A 235 2.09 -5.83 34.63
N GLN A 236 2.39 -4.57 34.99
CA GLN A 236 1.64 -3.87 36.03
C GLN A 236 0.26 -3.46 35.55
N MET A 237 0.13 -2.97 34.29
CA MET A 237 -1.15 -2.68 33.66
C MET A 237 -2.07 -3.92 33.69
N GLN A 238 -1.53 -5.08 33.31
CA GLN A 238 -2.28 -6.33 33.29
C GLN A 238 -2.77 -6.73 34.69
N ARG A 239 -1.93 -6.69 35.70
CA ARG A 239 -2.31 -7.01 37.08
C ARG A 239 -3.39 -6.07 37.63
N PHE A 240 -3.27 -4.79 37.33
CA PHE A 240 -4.30 -3.82 37.72
C PHE A 240 -5.63 -4.10 36.98
N TYR A 241 -5.58 -4.32 35.69
CA TYR A 241 -6.75 -4.61 34.85
C TYR A 241 -7.49 -5.88 35.34
N GLU A 242 -6.75 -6.94 35.61
CA GLU A 242 -7.34 -8.19 36.12
C GLU A 242 -8.06 -8.00 37.46
N LYS A 243 -7.52 -7.14 38.32
CA LYS A 243 -8.16 -6.83 39.59
C LYS A 243 -9.39 -5.91 39.43
N ASP A 244 -9.26 -4.84 38.69
CA ASP A 244 -10.25 -3.76 38.60
C ASP A 244 -11.46 -4.14 37.70
N ALA A 245 -11.23 -4.91 36.64
CA ALA A 245 -12.23 -5.21 35.62
C ALA A 245 -12.88 -6.61 35.75
N ARG A 246 -12.37 -7.50 36.61
CA ARG A 246 -12.79 -8.91 36.70
C ARG A 246 -14.28 -9.08 36.92
N GLU A 247 -14.84 -8.39 37.90
CA GLU A 247 -16.27 -8.50 38.22
C GLU A 247 -17.15 -8.04 37.06
N THR A 248 -16.80 -6.91 36.47
CA THR A 248 -17.53 -6.37 35.30
C THR A 248 -17.42 -7.29 34.09
N PHE A 249 -16.22 -7.86 33.87
CA PHE A 249 -15.97 -8.82 32.79
C PHE A 249 -16.82 -10.08 32.96
N ASP A 250 -16.80 -10.67 34.15
CA ASP A 250 -17.52 -11.90 34.43
C ASP A 250 -19.05 -11.70 34.29
N ALA A 251 -19.57 -10.55 34.77
CA ALA A 251 -20.97 -10.20 34.60
C ALA A 251 -21.36 -10.03 33.12
N MET A 252 -20.49 -9.35 32.35
CA MET A 252 -20.68 -9.17 30.92
C MET A 252 -20.55 -10.52 30.18
N ASN A 253 -19.54 -11.33 30.50
CA ASN A 253 -19.32 -12.60 29.82
C ASN A 253 -20.49 -13.56 30.01
N VAL A 254 -21.01 -13.67 31.23
CA VAL A 254 -22.23 -14.45 31.53
C VAL A 254 -23.43 -13.91 30.75
N LYS A 255 -23.61 -12.57 30.70
CA LYS A 255 -24.68 -11.95 29.91
C LYS A 255 -24.63 -12.33 28.43
N PHE A 256 -23.44 -12.53 27.86
CA PHE A 256 -23.23 -12.92 26.47
C PHE A 256 -23.06 -14.44 26.26
N GLY A 257 -23.46 -15.26 27.25
CA GLY A 257 -23.46 -16.72 27.12
C GLY A 257 -22.12 -17.40 27.32
N GLY A 258 -21.15 -16.69 27.89
CA GLY A 258 -19.86 -17.25 28.31
C GLY A 258 -19.86 -17.68 29.77
N GLU A 259 -18.77 -18.25 30.24
CA GLU A 259 -18.55 -18.68 31.61
C GLU A 259 -17.76 -17.63 32.41
N LYS A 260 -17.92 -17.63 33.74
CA LYS A 260 -17.04 -16.83 34.63
C LYS A 260 -15.61 -17.31 34.51
N GLY A 261 -14.63 -16.40 34.66
CA GLY A 261 -13.21 -16.75 34.66
C GLY A 261 -12.58 -16.85 33.26
N GLY A 262 -13.28 -16.43 32.22
CA GLY A 262 -12.76 -16.42 30.85
C GLY A 262 -11.52 -15.51 30.67
N ASP A 263 -10.87 -15.60 29.50
CA ASP A 263 -9.73 -14.76 29.13
C ASP A 263 -10.18 -13.31 28.93
N MET A 264 -9.69 -12.42 29.78
CA MET A 264 -9.96 -10.97 29.70
C MET A 264 -9.11 -10.28 28.64
N GLY A 265 -8.12 -10.96 28.10
CA GLY A 265 -7.10 -10.39 27.24
C GLY A 265 -5.93 -9.76 28.02
N THR A 266 -4.87 -9.47 27.28
CA THR A 266 -3.62 -8.95 27.81
C THR A 266 -3.33 -7.58 27.26
N TYR A 267 -3.20 -6.58 28.11
CA TYR A 267 -2.75 -5.26 27.75
C TYR A 267 -1.23 -5.22 27.52
N ALA A 268 -0.83 -4.52 26.48
CA ALA A 268 0.57 -4.32 26.11
C ALA A 268 0.80 -2.90 25.60
N LEU A 269 2.07 -2.52 25.54
CA LEU A 269 2.53 -1.24 25.03
C LEU A 269 3.19 -1.43 23.68
N GLN A 270 2.68 -0.74 22.66
CA GLN A 270 3.26 -0.70 21.32
C GLN A 270 4.04 0.61 21.15
N PRO A 271 5.34 0.58 20.77
CA PRO A 271 6.10 1.80 20.48
C PRO A 271 5.39 2.64 19.43
N PHE A 272 5.36 3.95 19.59
CA PHE A 272 4.67 4.87 18.69
C PHE A 272 5.22 4.78 17.25
N ALA A 273 6.54 4.75 17.11
CA ALA A 273 7.21 4.65 15.82
C ALA A 273 6.95 3.32 15.04
N ASP A 274 6.38 2.32 15.72
CA ASP A 274 6.09 1.02 15.08
C ASP A 274 4.65 0.90 14.58
N ILE A 275 3.79 1.89 14.86
CA ILE A 275 2.37 1.84 14.52
C ILE A 275 2.17 1.74 13.01
N HIS A 276 2.87 2.58 12.24
CA HIS A 276 2.72 2.67 10.79
C HIS A 276 3.05 1.36 10.06
N MET A 277 4.04 0.62 10.53
CA MET A 277 4.48 -0.63 9.90
C MET A 277 3.96 -1.89 10.60
N SER A 278 3.02 -1.76 11.54
CA SER A 278 2.49 -2.89 12.30
C SER A 278 1.39 -3.62 11.54
N THR A 279 1.59 -4.91 11.30
CA THR A 279 0.55 -5.83 10.81
C THR A 279 -0.21 -6.49 11.95
N THR A 280 0.35 -6.46 13.17
CA THR A 280 -0.22 -7.10 14.35
C THR A 280 -1.26 -6.21 15.03
N PHE A 281 -0.92 -4.95 15.21
CA PHE A 281 -1.77 -3.91 15.77
C PHE A 281 -1.83 -2.75 14.78
N PRO A 282 -2.70 -2.83 13.76
CA PRO A 282 -2.75 -1.82 12.71
C PRO A 282 -3.21 -0.46 13.24
N ALA A 283 -2.92 0.59 12.49
CA ALA A 283 -3.50 1.91 12.72
C ALA A 283 -5.03 1.85 12.54
N GLN A 284 -5.76 2.37 13.52
CA GLN A 284 -7.23 2.41 13.57
C GLN A 284 -7.67 3.74 14.20
N ASN A 285 -8.99 4.00 14.17
CA ASN A 285 -9.61 5.17 14.79
C ASN A 285 -8.92 6.47 14.37
N GLY A 286 -8.96 6.75 13.07
CA GLY A 286 -8.46 7.99 12.47
C GLY A 286 -6.96 8.07 12.25
N LEU A 287 -6.16 7.16 12.80
CA LEU A 287 -4.74 7.12 12.46
C LEU A 287 -4.56 6.76 10.98
N GLU A 288 -3.52 7.34 10.36
CA GLU A 288 -3.19 7.06 8.95
C GLU A 288 -3.00 5.56 8.74
N LYS A 289 -3.53 5.05 7.62
CA LYS A 289 -3.51 3.62 7.33
C LYS A 289 -2.10 3.05 7.40
N ALA A 290 -1.96 1.98 8.18
CA ALA A 290 -0.69 1.26 8.30
C ALA A 290 -0.22 0.74 6.93
N SER A 291 1.07 0.87 6.70
CA SER A 291 1.74 0.25 5.55
C SER A 291 2.19 -1.17 5.92
N ASN A 292 2.02 -2.12 5.00
CA ASN A 292 2.56 -3.45 5.23
C ASN A 292 4.07 -3.44 4.93
N PRO A 293 4.94 -3.81 5.89
CA PRO A 293 6.40 -3.85 5.68
C PRO A 293 6.83 -4.68 4.47
N ILE A 294 6.05 -5.68 4.07
CA ILE A 294 6.33 -6.51 2.90
C ILE A 294 6.48 -5.67 1.63
N TYR A 295 5.79 -4.55 1.56
CA TYR A 295 5.86 -3.65 0.41
C TYR A 295 7.22 -2.94 0.32
N ALA A 296 7.74 -2.48 1.43
CA ALA A 296 9.08 -1.89 1.48
C ALA A 296 10.15 -2.93 1.09
N TYR A 297 10.00 -4.19 1.53
CA TYR A 297 10.90 -5.28 1.15
C TYR A 297 10.80 -5.63 -0.34
N ILE A 298 9.58 -5.69 -0.91
CA ILE A 298 9.38 -5.95 -2.35
C ILE A 298 10.04 -4.84 -3.18
N LEU A 299 9.79 -3.57 -2.84
CA LEU A 299 10.39 -2.43 -3.54
C LEU A 299 11.92 -2.44 -3.43
N SER A 300 12.46 -2.71 -2.24
CA SER A 300 13.91 -2.84 -2.05
C SER A 300 14.50 -3.97 -2.89
N GLY A 301 13.80 -5.11 -3.00
CA GLY A 301 14.17 -6.21 -3.88
C GLY A 301 14.14 -5.81 -5.36
N ILE A 302 13.13 -5.08 -5.79
CA ILE A 302 13.03 -4.53 -7.16
C ILE A 302 14.19 -3.56 -7.44
N ALA A 303 14.47 -2.63 -6.52
CA ALA A 303 15.59 -1.71 -6.65
C ALA A 303 16.93 -2.43 -6.82
N LEU A 304 17.14 -3.46 -5.98
CA LEU A 304 18.32 -4.30 -6.06
C LEU A 304 18.40 -5.02 -7.41
N PHE A 305 17.31 -5.59 -7.91
CA PHE A 305 17.27 -6.29 -9.20
C PHE A 305 17.58 -5.34 -10.35
N VAL A 306 16.94 -4.17 -10.39
CA VAL A 306 17.16 -3.17 -11.43
C VAL A 306 18.62 -2.70 -11.41
N LEU A 307 19.18 -2.45 -10.22
CA LEU A 307 20.57 -2.04 -10.07
C LEU A 307 21.55 -3.14 -10.48
N LEU A 308 21.30 -4.40 -10.11
CA LEU A 308 22.09 -5.55 -10.54
C LEU A 308 22.03 -5.71 -12.06
N ILE A 309 20.88 -5.60 -12.68
CA ILE A 309 20.72 -5.69 -14.14
C ILE A 309 21.52 -4.57 -14.82
N ALA A 310 21.45 -3.34 -14.33
CA ALA A 310 22.22 -2.21 -14.85
C ALA A 310 23.75 -2.43 -14.70
N SER A 311 24.18 -2.93 -13.54
CA SER A 311 25.58 -3.24 -13.27
C SER A 311 26.10 -4.41 -14.11
N ILE A 312 25.31 -5.48 -14.26
CA ILE A 312 25.61 -6.62 -15.13
C ILE A 312 25.75 -6.18 -16.58
N ASN A 313 24.85 -5.30 -17.03
CA ASN A 313 24.93 -4.73 -18.37
C ASN A 313 26.26 -3.97 -18.59
N PHE A 314 26.62 -3.12 -17.62
CA PHE A 314 27.91 -2.41 -17.64
C PHE A 314 29.11 -3.38 -17.72
N VAL A 315 29.12 -4.40 -16.85
CA VAL A 315 30.16 -5.45 -16.82
C VAL A 315 30.27 -6.16 -18.17
N ASN A 316 29.13 -6.62 -18.70
CA ASN A 316 29.08 -7.36 -19.96
C ASN A 316 29.64 -6.56 -21.12
N LEU A 317 29.25 -5.28 -21.24
CA LEU A 317 29.72 -4.39 -22.30
C LEU A 317 31.22 -4.04 -22.13
N THR A 318 31.65 -3.82 -20.89
CA THR A 318 33.06 -3.50 -20.60
C THR A 318 33.98 -4.69 -20.92
N VAL A 319 33.58 -5.91 -20.49
CA VAL A 319 34.31 -7.13 -20.77
C VAL A 319 34.30 -7.47 -22.27
N ALA A 320 33.17 -7.37 -22.94
CA ALA A 320 33.05 -7.65 -24.37
C ALA A 320 34.01 -6.75 -25.21
N ARG A 321 34.21 -5.54 -24.74
CA ARG A 321 35.06 -4.56 -25.36
C ARG A 321 36.53 -4.68 -24.98
N SER A 322 36.83 -5.35 -23.89
CA SER A 322 38.19 -5.50 -23.35
C SER A 322 39.17 -6.07 -24.37
N VAL A 323 38.69 -6.92 -25.31
CA VAL A 323 39.53 -7.51 -26.38
C VAL A 323 40.24 -6.46 -27.24
N ARG A 324 39.64 -5.29 -27.45
CA ARG A 324 40.30 -4.19 -28.18
C ARG A 324 41.42 -3.48 -27.37
N ARG A 325 41.35 -3.60 -26.02
CA ARG A 325 42.31 -2.98 -25.10
C ARG A 325 43.43 -3.94 -24.66
N VAL A 326 43.34 -5.19 -25.05
CA VAL A 326 44.35 -6.21 -24.67
C VAL A 326 45.74 -5.82 -25.12
N LYS A 327 45.90 -5.31 -26.34
CA LYS A 327 47.20 -4.83 -26.84
C LYS A 327 47.76 -3.66 -26.01
N GLU A 328 46.94 -2.68 -25.65
CA GLU A 328 47.27 -1.54 -24.79
C GLU A 328 47.76 -2.00 -23.41
N ILE A 329 47.03 -2.97 -22.81
CA ILE A 329 47.38 -3.56 -21.51
C ILE A 329 48.70 -4.31 -21.58
N GLY A 330 48.92 -5.08 -22.66
CA GLY A 330 50.15 -5.80 -22.88
C GLY A 330 51.38 -4.89 -22.99
N ILE A 331 51.26 -3.80 -23.76
CA ILE A 331 52.33 -2.78 -23.89
C ILE A 331 52.61 -2.12 -22.54
N ARG A 332 51.59 -1.72 -21.79
CA ARG A 332 51.77 -1.08 -20.47
C ARG A 332 52.47 -2.03 -19.48
N LYS A 333 52.10 -3.30 -19.44
CA LYS A 333 52.76 -4.29 -18.60
C LYS A 333 54.22 -4.53 -19.06
N ALA A 334 54.49 -4.55 -20.38
CA ALA A 334 55.81 -4.70 -20.90
C ALA A 334 56.72 -3.48 -20.54
N ILE A 335 56.16 -2.28 -20.39
CA ILE A 335 56.85 -1.06 -19.95
C ILE A 335 56.93 -0.97 -18.40
N GLY A 336 56.42 -1.99 -17.64
CA GLY A 336 56.60 -2.11 -16.20
C GLY A 336 55.41 -1.69 -15.34
N SER A 337 54.21 -1.52 -15.92
CA SER A 337 53.01 -1.25 -15.08
C SER A 337 52.64 -2.47 -14.25
N ASP A 338 52.47 -2.27 -12.93
CA ASP A 338 52.02 -3.30 -12.01
C ASP A 338 50.52 -3.59 -12.14
N ARG A 339 50.10 -4.82 -11.76
CA ARG A 339 48.69 -5.29 -11.79
C ARG A 339 47.78 -4.40 -10.95
N GLY A 340 48.27 -3.94 -9.78
CA GLY A 340 47.50 -3.07 -8.87
C GLY A 340 47.21 -1.72 -9.52
N GLN A 341 48.18 -1.14 -10.23
CA GLN A 341 47.98 0.13 -10.94
C GLN A 341 46.90 0.03 -12.02
N LEU A 342 46.85 -1.10 -12.74
CA LEU A 342 45.84 -1.34 -13.76
C LEU A 342 44.44 -1.53 -13.12
N ILE A 343 44.37 -2.22 -11.99
CA ILE A 343 43.10 -2.36 -11.25
C ILE A 343 42.56 -0.99 -10.82
N VAL A 344 43.41 -0.18 -10.20
CA VAL A 344 43.03 1.17 -9.75
C VAL A 344 42.61 2.05 -10.94
N GLN A 345 43.29 1.93 -12.08
CA GLN A 345 42.92 2.67 -13.28
C GLN A 345 41.55 2.27 -13.80
N PHE A 346 41.26 0.95 -13.97
CA PHE A 346 39.97 0.48 -14.49
C PHE A 346 38.83 0.73 -13.53
N LEU A 347 39.07 0.61 -12.22
CA LEU A 347 38.11 1.03 -11.20
C LEU A 347 37.84 2.53 -11.30
N GLY A 348 38.89 3.35 -11.43
CA GLY A 348 38.72 4.80 -11.57
C GLY A 348 37.93 5.19 -12.82
N GLU A 349 38.15 4.53 -13.97
CA GLU A 349 37.33 4.73 -15.18
C GLU A 349 35.86 4.38 -14.93
N SER A 350 35.57 3.27 -14.22
CA SER A 350 34.23 2.85 -13.88
C SER A 350 33.55 3.82 -12.90
N PHE A 351 34.29 4.30 -11.90
CA PHE A 351 33.79 5.30 -10.95
C PHE A 351 33.47 6.65 -11.61
N ILE A 352 34.27 7.07 -12.63
CA ILE A 352 33.96 8.31 -13.38
C ILE A 352 32.64 8.14 -14.17
N LEU A 353 32.44 7.00 -14.85
CA LEU A 353 31.20 6.72 -15.54
C LEU A 353 30.04 6.67 -14.57
N CYS A 354 30.21 6.01 -13.41
CA CYS A 354 29.22 5.94 -12.36
C CYS A 354 28.90 7.32 -11.78
N ALA A 355 29.91 8.22 -11.62
CA ALA A 355 29.67 9.58 -11.13
C ALA A 355 28.85 10.42 -12.12
N ILE A 356 29.13 10.31 -13.42
CA ILE A 356 28.29 10.96 -14.45
C ILE A 356 26.87 10.42 -14.39
N ALA A 357 26.72 9.09 -14.34
CA ALA A 357 25.41 8.45 -14.25
C ALA A 357 24.67 8.84 -12.96
N PHE A 358 25.38 8.98 -11.84
CA PHE A 358 24.82 9.37 -10.55
C PHE A 358 24.27 10.80 -10.56
N VAL A 359 25.02 11.77 -11.13
CA VAL A 359 24.54 13.15 -11.28
C VAL A 359 23.30 13.19 -12.18
N LEU A 360 23.33 12.47 -13.31
CA LEU A 360 22.17 12.37 -14.19
C LEU A 360 21.00 11.65 -13.52
N ALA A 361 21.26 10.66 -12.65
CA ALA A 361 20.23 9.96 -11.89
C ALA A 361 19.53 10.86 -10.87
N ILE A 362 20.25 11.75 -10.19
CA ILE A 362 19.64 12.76 -9.31
C ILE A 362 18.71 13.68 -10.12
N ALA A 363 19.18 14.19 -11.26
CA ALA A 363 18.38 15.05 -12.12
C ALA A 363 17.12 14.31 -12.65
N LEU A 364 17.28 13.07 -13.09
CA LEU A 364 16.19 12.25 -13.59
C LEU A 364 15.23 11.86 -12.48
N ALA A 365 15.73 11.55 -11.26
CA ALA A 365 14.90 11.29 -10.09
C ALA A 365 14.02 12.49 -9.76
N GLN A 366 14.57 13.69 -9.78
CA GLN A 366 13.80 14.93 -9.55
C GLN A 366 12.71 15.12 -10.60
N LEU A 367 13.00 14.81 -11.87
CA LEU A 367 12.04 14.91 -12.97
C LEU A 367 10.89 13.88 -12.86
N ILE A 368 11.21 12.64 -12.44
CA ILE A 368 10.25 11.54 -12.36
C ILE A 368 9.49 11.58 -11.03
N LEU A 369 10.01 12.25 -10.00
CA LEU A 369 9.43 12.28 -8.66
C LEU A 369 7.93 12.63 -8.62
N PRO A 370 7.39 13.60 -9.39
CA PRO A 370 5.95 13.86 -9.41
C PRO A 370 5.12 12.65 -9.87
N VAL A 371 5.56 11.97 -10.93
CA VAL A 371 4.90 10.75 -11.43
C VAL A 371 5.00 9.62 -10.41
N PHE A 372 6.16 9.46 -9.78
CA PHE A 372 6.35 8.46 -8.72
C PHE A 372 5.47 8.75 -7.51
N ASN A 373 5.31 10.01 -7.13
CA ASN A 373 4.41 10.45 -6.06
C ASN A 373 2.95 10.09 -6.36
N GLU A 374 2.49 10.34 -7.57
CA GLU A 374 1.14 9.96 -8.00
C GLU A 374 0.94 8.45 -7.93
N LEU A 375 1.88 7.67 -8.46
CA LEU A 375 1.84 6.20 -8.45
C LEU A 375 1.86 5.62 -7.04
N SER A 376 2.67 6.18 -6.14
CA SER A 376 2.83 5.71 -4.75
C SER A 376 1.83 6.31 -3.78
N ASN A 377 1.04 7.30 -4.21
CA ASN A 377 0.18 8.13 -3.36
C ASN A 377 0.95 8.77 -2.20
N LYS A 378 2.15 9.24 -2.49
CA LYS A 378 3.03 9.93 -1.54
C LYS A 378 3.28 11.37 -2.01
N LYS A 379 3.74 12.21 -1.12
CA LYS A 379 4.19 13.57 -1.43
C LYS A 379 5.69 13.71 -1.15
N LEU A 380 6.47 12.74 -1.63
CA LEU A 380 7.92 12.73 -1.41
C LEU A 380 8.54 13.95 -2.05
N ALA A 381 9.46 14.58 -1.33
CA ALA A 381 10.32 15.63 -1.84
C ALA A 381 11.76 15.34 -1.39
N ILE A 382 12.71 15.49 -2.29
CA ILE A 382 14.12 15.24 -1.93
C ILE A 382 14.54 16.17 -0.79
N GLY A 383 14.13 17.43 -0.83
CA GLY A 383 14.43 18.41 0.22
C GLY A 383 13.90 18.07 1.60
N TYR A 384 12.70 17.50 1.65
CA TYR A 384 12.06 17.12 2.92
C TYR A 384 12.78 15.98 3.65
N LEU A 385 13.33 15.02 2.90
CA LEU A 385 13.99 13.84 3.47
C LEU A 385 15.53 13.94 3.47
N VAL A 386 16.12 15.08 3.03
CA VAL A 386 17.57 15.28 3.05
C VAL A 386 18.05 15.40 4.48
N ASP A 387 18.68 14.34 4.93
CA ASP A 387 19.40 14.26 6.18
C ASP A 387 20.68 13.44 6.01
N THR A 388 21.49 13.36 7.03
CA THR A 388 22.75 12.60 7.03
C THR A 388 22.53 11.13 6.62
N LYS A 389 21.40 10.51 7.02
CA LYS A 389 21.11 9.10 6.70
C LYS A 389 20.82 8.91 5.21
N LEU A 390 20.04 9.80 4.59
CA LEU A 390 19.75 9.73 3.15
C LEU A 390 20.99 10.01 2.31
N ILE A 391 21.77 11.02 2.67
CA ILE A 391 23.03 11.36 1.99
C ILE A 391 23.98 10.16 2.08
N THR A 392 24.16 9.57 3.26
CA THR A 392 24.99 8.37 3.45
C THR A 392 24.46 7.20 2.61
N GLY A 393 23.14 6.99 2.55
CA GLY A 393 22.52 5.98 1.71
C GLY A 393 22.83 6.18 0.22
N TYR A 394 22.75 7.40 -0.27
CA TYR A 394 23.08 7.73 -1.68
C TYR A 394 24.57 7.59 -1.98
N ILE A 395 25.46 8.00 -1.07
CA ILE A 395 26.90 7.79 -1.20
C ILE A 395 27.20 6.27 -1.21
N MET A 396 26.58 5.51 -0.31
CA MET A 396 26.76 4.06 -0.27
C MET A 396 26.26 3.39 -1.56
N LEU A 397 25.12 3.85 -2.09
CA LEU A 397 24.57 3.40 -3.37
C LEU A 397 25.55 3.67 -4.52
N PHE A 398 26.14 4.86 -4.57
CA PHE A 398 27.15 5.23 -5.56
C PHE A 398 28.39 4.34 -5.48
N VAL A 399 28.96 4.17 -4.28
CA VAL A 399 30.15 3.33 -4.06
C VAL A 399 29.87 1.87 -4.42
N LEU A 400 28.73 1.33 -3.96
CA LEU A 400 28.32 -0.04 -4.26
C LEU A 400 28.18 -0.26 -5.77
N THR A 401 27.53 0.67 -6.47
CA THR A 401 27.34 0.59 -7.93
C THR A 401 28.67 0.67 -8.66
N GLY A 402 29.57 1.57 -8.27
CA GLY A 402 30.90 1.69 -8.84
C GLY A 402 31.74 0.42 -8.67
N LEU A 403 31.65 -0.20 -7.49
CA LEU A 403 32.30 -1.48 -7.20
C LEU A 403 31.68 -2.63 -8.00
N LEU A 404 30.35 -2.79 -8.00
CA LEU A 404 29.67 -3.86 -8.75
C LEU A 404 29.96 -3.77 -10.25
N ALA A 405 29.96 -2.57 -10.80
CA ALA A 405 30.24 -2.34 -12.21
C ALA A 405 31.73 -2.49 -12.58
N GLY A 406 32.63 -1.99 -11.72
CA GLY A 406 34.04 -1.86 -12.05
C GLY A 406 34.95 -2.98 -11.59
N PHE A 407 34.63 -3.66 -10.49
CA PHE A 407 35.56 -4.60 -9.85
C PHE A 407 35.89 -5.82 -10.72
N TYR A 408 34.87 -6.46 -11.28
CA TYR A 408 35.08 -7.64 -12.12
C TYR A 408 35.86 -7.32 -13.45
N PRO A 409 35.47 -6.29 -14.24
CA PRO A 409 36.25 -5.93 -15.39
C PRO A 409 37.70 -5.59 -15.05
N ALA A 410 37.94 -4.89 -13.93
CA ALA A 410 39.28 -4.53 -13.50
C ALA A 410 40.14 -5.76 -13.18
N LEU A 411 39.56 -6.77 -12.48
CA LEU A 411 40.29 -8.01 -12.19
C LEU A 411 40.61 -8.81 -13.43
N VAL A 412 39.69 -8.93 -14.36
CA VAL A 412 39.86 -9.71 -15.61
C VAL A 412 40.89 -9.05 -16.50
N LEU A 413 40.75 -7.74 -16.74
CA LEU A 413 41.62 -7.00 -17.62
C LEU A 413 43.06 -6.92 -17.09
N SER A 414 43.24 -6.73 -15.79
CA SER A 414 44.56 -6.70 -15.17
C SER A 414 45.24 -8.08 -15.12
N GLY A 415 44.49 -9.16 -15.29
CA GLY A 415 45.00 -10.52 -15.24
C GLY A 415 45.75 -11.00 -16.51
N TYR A 416 45.59 -10.31 -17.65
CA TYR A 416 46.22 -10.73 -18.92
C TYR A 416 47.72 -10.68 -18.89
N SER A 417 48.39 -11.72 -19.46
CA SER A 417 49.84 -11.77 -19.57
C SER A 417 50.34 -11.01 -20.79
N PRO A 418 51.50 -10.31 -20.70
CA PRO A 418 52.06 -9.56 -21.84
C PRO A 418 52.32 -10.44 -23.06
N VAL A 419 52.79 -11.67 -22.87
CA VAL A 419 53.12 -12.61 -23.93
C VAL A 419 51.91 -13.04 -24.72
N GLU A 420 50.82 -13.43 -24.01
CA GLU A 420 49.54 -13.83 -24.63
C GLU A 420 48.90 -12.65 -25.40
N THR A 421 49.10 -11.42 -24.94
CA THR A 421 48.48 -10.20 -25.51
C THR A 421 49.17 -9.76 -26.79
N LEU A 422 50.48 -9.97 -26.93
CA LEU A 422 51.28 -9.58 -28.10
C LEU A 422 51.19 -10.61 -29.23
N TYR A 423 51.14 -11.92 -28.93
CA TYR A 423 51.16 -12.98 -29.93
C TYR A 423 49.79 -13.39 -30.51
N SER A 424 48.73 -12.61 -30.25
CA SER A 424 47.36 -12.82 -30.79
C SER A 424 46.76 -14.24 -30.60
N ARG A 425 47.39 -15.12 -29.81
CA ARG A 425 46.92 -16.48 -29.46
C ARG A 425 45.72 -16.50 -28.53
N PHE A 426 45.26 -15.33 -28.13
CA PHE A 426 44.21 -15.12 -27.12
C PHE A 426 42.81 -15.49 -27.57
N LEU A 427 42.56 -15.62 -28.87
CA LEU A 427 41.22 -15.86 -29.43
C LEU A 427 40.68 -17.26 -29.20
N LEU A 428 41.41 -18.18 -28.58
CA LEU A 428 41.04 -19.58 -28.49
C LEU A 428 40.91 -20.20 -27.07
N LYS A 429 41.25 -19.43 -26.00
CA LYS A 429 41.20 -19.98 -24.64
C LYS A 429 40.26 -19.13 -23.71
N GLY A 430 38.98 -19.28 -23.83
CA GLY A 430 38.04 -18.73 -22.87
C GLY A 430 36.64 -18.65 -23.48
N LYS A 431 35.92 -19.74 -23.46
CA LYS A 431 34.48 -19.68 -23.66
C LYS A 431 33.96 -18.67 -22.63
N GLY A 432 33.30 -17.60 -23.08
CA GLY A 432 32.78 -16.53 -22.24
C GLY A 432 31.64 -16.97 -21.31
N TYR A 433 31.88 -18.07 -20.59
CA TYR A 433 30.88 -18.66 -19.70
C TYR A 433 30.34 -17.67 -18.68
N LEU A 434 31.20 -16.82 -18.10
CA LEU A 434 30.74 -15.86 -17.12
C LEU A 434 29.85 -14.78 -17.74
N GLN A 435 30.22 -14.29 -18.94
CA GLN A 435 29.40 -13.33 -19.66
C GLN A 435 28.01 -13.94 -20.00
N GLN A 436 28.00 -15.22 -20.42
CA GLN A 436 26.77 -15.94 -20.67
C GLN A 436 25.96 -16.13 -19.38
N SER A 437 26.61 -16.48 -18.27
CA SER A 437 25.95 -16.62 -16.96
C SER A 437 25.35 -15.30 -16.46
N LEU A 438 26.07 -14.19 -16.66
CA LEU A 438 25.56 -12.85 -16.32
C LEU A 438 24.33 -12.47 -17.18
N VAL A 439 24.32 -12.84 -18.47
CA VAL A 439 23.15 -12.64 -19.33
C VAL A 439 21.99 -13.51 -18.86
N VAL A 440 22.25 -14.78 -18.53
CA VAL A 440 21.22 -15.67 -17.97
C VAL A 440 20.64 -15.09 -16.68
N LEU A 441 21.49 -14.65 -15.76
CA LEU A 441 21.05 -14.04 -14.50
C LEU A 441 20.20 -12.79 -14.75
N GLN A 442 20.64 -11.89 -15.66
CA GLN A 442 19.93 -10.69 -16.03
C GLN A 442 18.50 -11.01 -16.57
N PHE A 443 18.41 -11.97 -17.50
CA PHE A 443 17.13 -12.37 -18.06
C PHE A 443 16.27 -13.16 -17.07
N THR A 444 16.89 -13.91 -16.14
CA THR A 444 16.17 -14.55 -15.03
C THR A 444 15.46 -13.51 -14.15
N LEU A 445 16.17 -12.46 -13.74
CA LEU A 445 15.60 -11.37 -12.92
C LEU A 445 14.53 -10.61 -13.69
N ALA A 446 14.76 -10.30 -14.96
CA ALA A 446 13.79 -9.62 -15.81
C ALA A 446 12.52 -10.46 -16.02
N SER A 447 12.68 -11.76 -16.33
CA SER A 447 11.56 -12.68 -16.50
C SER A 447 10.75 -12.85 -15.22
N PHE A 448 11.43 -12.96 -14.08
CA PHE A 448 10.80 -13.02 -12.77
C PHE A 448 9.88 -11.80 -12.53
N LEU A 449 10.39 -10.59 -12.75
CA LEU A 449 9.62 -9.36 -12.57
C LEU A 449 8.44 -9.26 -13.54
N ILE A 450 8.60 -9.70 -14.78
CA ILE A 450 7.52 -9.71 -15.77
C ILE A 450 6.41 -10.68 -15.36
N ILE A 451 6.77 -11.90 -14.95
CA ILE A 451 5.79 -12.90 -14.50
C ILE A 451 5.09 -12.42 -13.21
N ALA A 452 5.83 -11.84 -12.27
CA ALA A 452 5.25 -11.24 -11.07
C ALA A 452 4.26 -10.11 -11.42
N THR A 453 4.58 -9.28 -12.41
CA THR A 453 3.69 -8.22 -12.91
C THR A 453 2.39 -8.80 -13.48
N PHE A 454 2.48 -9.84 -14.31
CA PHE A 454 1.30 -10.52 -14.85
C PHE A 454 0.45 -11.15 -13.75
N THR A 455 1.07 -11.75 -12.74
CA THR A 455 0.37 -12.34 -11.59
C THR A 455 -0.41 -11.30 -10.81
N ILE A 456 0.23 -10.19 -10.45
CA ILE A 456 -0.40 -9.10 -9.70
C ILE A 456 -1.48 -8.42 -10.53
N TYR A 457 -1.25 -8.21 -11.81
CA TYR A 457 -2.25 -7.67 -12.73
C TYR A 457 -3.49 -8.57 -12.81
N SER A 458 -3.30 -9.87 -12.94
CA SER A 458 -4.40 -10.85 -13.03
C SER A 458 -5.19 -10.94 -11.72
N GLN A 459 -4.50 -10.95 -10.57
CA GLN A 459 -5.16 -10.95 -9.26
C GLN A 459 -5.96 -9.65 -9.03
N PHE A 460 -5.39 -8.50 -9.36
CA PHE A 460 -6.11 -7.24 -9.25
C PHE A 460 -7.37 -7.22 -10.13
N ASN A 461 -7.24 -7.63 -11.39
CA ASN A 461 -8.40 -7.70 -12.29
C ASN A 461 -9.46 -8.69 -11.80
N TYR A 462 -9.05 -9.80 -11.18
CA TYR A 462 -9.96 -10.73 -10.54
C TYR A 462 -10.71 -10.07 -9.40
N LEU A 463 -10.02 -9.36 -8.47
CA LEU A 463 -10.65 -8.69 -7.33
C LEU A 463 -11.65 -7.60 -7.76
N VAL A 464 -11.32 -6.85 -8.81
CA VAL A 464 -12.18 -5.74 -9.28
C VAL A 464 -13.38 -6.25 -10.09
N LYS A 465 -13.24 -7.40 -10.80
CA LYS A 465 -14.30 -7.95 -11.69
C LYS A 465 -15.07 -9.11 -11.07
N ALA A 466 -14.71 -9.54 -9.87
CA ALA A 466 -15.39 -10.63 -9.19
C ALA A 466 -16.86 -10.29 -8.99
N ASP A 467 -17.71 -11.30 -9.13
CA ASP A 467 -19.11 -11.20 -8.77
C ASP A 467 -19.22 -11.02 -7.25
N LEU A 468 -19.75 -9.89 -6.83
CA LEU A 468 -19.93 -9.57 -5.42
C LEU A 468 -21.12 -10.31 -4.80
N GLY A 469 -21.94 -11.02 -5.59
CA GLY A 469 -23.18 -11.63 -5.14
C GLY A 469 -24.34 -10.62 -4.98
N TYR A 470 -24.11 -9.37 -5.37
CA TYR A 470 -25.13 -8.32 -5.45
C TYR A 470 -24.78 -7.31 -6.55
N ASN A 471 -25.74 -6.51 -6.95
CA ASN A 471 -25.52 -5.50 -8.00
C ASN A 471 -25.28 -4.13 -7.38
N ASP A 472 -24.03 -3.62 -7.52
CA ASP A 472 -23.59 -2.31 -7.02
C ASP A 472 -23.67 -1.17 -8.06
N HIS A 473 -24.05 -1.49 -9.30
CA HIS A 473 -24.19 -0.49 -10.36
C HIS A 473 -25.45 0.36 -10.15
N ASP A 474 -25.34 1.63 -10.49
CA ASP A 474 -26.45 2.60 -10.42
C ASP A 474 -27.06 2.74 -9.01
N ILE A 475 -26.27 2.48 -7.96
CA ILE A 475 -26.68 2.70 -6.56
C ILE A 475 -25.96 3.90 -6.01
N VAL A 476 -26.73 4.91 -5.62
CA VAL A 476 -26.27 6.07 -4.86
C VAL A 476 -26.39 5.76 -3.38
N MET A 477 -25.33 5.89 -2.65
CA MET A 477 -25.27 5.87 -1.20
C MET A 477 -25.35 7.31 -0.68
N LEU A 478 -26.27 7.58 0.23
CA LEU A 478 -26.46 8.87 0.85
C LEU A 478 -26.48 8.72 2.37
N GLU A 479 -25.42 9.20 3.02
CA GLU A 479 -25.32 9.19 4.48
C GLU A 479 -26.03 10.39 5.07
N LYS A 480 -26.82 10.16 6.11
CA LYS A 480 -27.46 11.21 6.89
C LYS A 480 -27.11 11.10 8.38
N GLY A 481 -26.72 9.93 8.84
CA GLY A 481 -26.58 9.63 10.26
C GLY A 481 -27.93 9.22 10.88
N ASN A 482 -28.01 9.24 12.18
CA ASN A 482 -29.16 8.75 12.94
C ASN A 482 -30.51 9.31 12.44
N MET A 483 -31.34 8.42 11.88
CA MET A 483 -32.69 8.69 11.42
C MET A 483 -33.66 7.71 12.08
N THR A 484 -34.83 8.21 12.47
CA THR A 484 -35.94 7.35 12.84
C THR A 484 -36.46 6.60 11.61
N HIS A 485 -37.11 5.46 11.81
CA HIS A 485 -37.77 4.72 10.73
C HIS A 485 -38.85 5.54 10.03
N GLN A 486 -39.57 6.40 10.77
CA GLN A 486 -40.57 7.30 10.20
C GLN A 486 -39.92 8.36 9.28
N GLU A 487 -38.88 9.06 9.74
CA GLU A 487 -38.14 10.05 8.90
C GLU A 487 -37.62 9.40 7.62
N ALA A 488 -37.04 8.22 7.73
CA ALA A 488 -36.53 7.49 6.58
C ALA A 488 -37.63 7.03 5.63
N GLY A 489 -38.78 6.59 6.16
CA GLY A 489 -39.97 6.17 5.38
C GLY A 489 -40.54 7.31 4.54
N VAL A 490 -40.78 8.46 5.17
CA VAL A 490 -41.34 9.64 4.46
C VAL A 490 -40.38 10.11 3.35
N PHE A 491 -39.08 10.15 3.61
CA PHE A 491 -38.10 10.53 2.60
C PHE A 491 -38.00 9.48 1.47
N LYS A 492 -38.07 8.18 1.79
CA LYS A 492 -38.13 7.09 0.80
C LYS A 492 -39.34 7.25 -0.12
N GLU A 493 -40.52 7.48 0.43
CA GLU A 493 -41.77 7.66 -0.34
C GLU A 493 -41.64 8.88 -1.29
N GLU A 494 -41.07 9.98 -0.82
CA GLU A 494 -40.87 11.17 -1.65
C GLU A 494 -39.92 10.89 -2.81
N LEU A 495 -38.80 10.21 -2.56
CA LEU A 495 -37.86 9.88 -3.60
C LEU A 495 -38.45 8.96 -4.69
N LEU A 496 -39.31 8.01 -4.29
CA LEU A 496 -39.97 7.06 -5.20
C LEU A 496 -40.99 7.71 -6.14
N LYS A 497 -41.40 8.96 -5.90
CA LYS A 497 -42.26 9.70 -6.84
C LYS A 497 -41.53 10.06 -8.13
N TYR A 498 -40.19 10.07 -8.10
CA TYR A 498 -39.40 10.41 -9.27
C TYR A 498 -39.16 9.19 -10.17
N PRO A 499 -39.54 9.22 -11.46
CA PRO A 499 -39.56 8.04 -12.31
C PRO A 499 -38.19 7.39 -12.55
N ASP A 500 -37.10 8.17 -12.41
CA ASP A 500 -35.74 7.66 -12.58
C ASP A 500 -35.16 7.00 -11.31
N ILE A 501 -35.87 7.08 -10.18
CA ILE A 501 -35.51 6.36 -8.94
C ILE A 501 -36.31 5.05 -8.92
N VAL A 502 -35.60 3.94 -8.99
CA VAL A 502 -36.18 2.60 -9.12
C VAL A 502 -36.56 2.03 -7.75
N SER A 503 -35.68 2.17 -6.79
CA SER A 503 -35.89 1.70 -5.40
C SER A 503 -35.05 2.47 -4.41
N VAL A 504 -35.51 2.49 -3.15
CA VAL A 504 -34.82 3.16 -2.04
C VAL A 504 -34.83 2.23 -0.84
N ALA A 505 -33.69 1.94 -0.27
CA ALA A 505 -33.54 1.09 0.90
C ALA A 505 -32.72 1.82 1.98
N PRO A 506 -33.38 2.25 3.06
CA PRO A 506 -32.68 2.73 4.24
C PRO A 506 -32.02 1.56 4.99
N LYS A 507 -30.86 1.83 5.58
CA LYS A 507 -30.14 0.91 6.45
C LYS A 507 -29.44 1.68 7.57
N ASN A 508 -29.01 0.97 8.63
CA ASN A 508 -28.12 1.56 9.64
C ASN A 508 -26.77 1.99 9.00
N GLY A 509 -26.07 2.91 9.64
CA GLY A 509 -24.86 3.51 9.09
C GLY A 509 -23.63 2.60 8.98
N GLY A 510 -23.69 1.33 9.42
CA GLY A 510 -22.57 0.41 9.42
C GLY A 510 -22.98 -1.04 9.59
N SER A 511 -21.95 -1.91 9.65
CA SER A 511 -22.09 -3.31 10.03
C SER A 511 -21.46 -3.49 11.41
N TRP A 512 -22.20 -4.08 12.34
CA TRP A 512 -21.80 -4.19 13.75
C TRP A 512 -21.51 -5.65 14.09
N GLY A 513 -20.33 -5.92 14.64
CA GLY A 513 -19.99 -7.26 15.10
C GLY A 513 -20.54 -7.55 16.50
N THR A 514 -21.26 -8.66 16.68
CA THR A 514 -21.79 -9.08 17.96
C THR A 514 -21.86 -10.60 18.09
N MET A 515 -22.40 -11.07 19.20
CA MET A 515 -22.61 -12.49 19.46
C MET A 515 -24.08 -12.72 19.82
N ALA A 516 -24.59 -13.90 19.49
CA ALA A 516 -25.87 -14.37 19.92
C ALA A 516 -25.79 -15.82 20.38
N LYS A 517 -26.74 -16.21 21.25
CA LYS A 517 -26.96 -17.58 21.68
C LYS A 517 -27.95 -18.24 20.75
N LEU A 518 -27.62 -19.45 20.31
CA LEU A 518 -28.49 -20.27 19.46
C LEU A 518 -29.37 -21.21 20.30
N ASP A 519 -30.32 -21.83 19.64
CA ASP A 519 -31.25 -22.79 20.25
C ASP A 519 -30.60 -24.03 20.89
N ASN A 520 -29.37 -24.35 20.49
CA ASN A 520 -28.53 -25.43 21.02
C ASN A 520 -27.53 -24.99 22.11
N ASP A 521 -27.76 -23.85 22.76
CA ASP A 521 -26.89 -23.20 23.74
C ASP A 521 -25.50 -22.82 23.22
N SER A 522 -25.18 -23.06 21.95
CA SER A 522 -23.97 -22.56 21.35
C SER A 522 -24.08 -21.06 21.08
N SER A 523 -22.94 -20.34 20.99
CA SER A 523 -22.95 -18.95 20.61
C SER A 523 -22.23 -18.77 19.27
N ILE A 524 -22.78 -17.89 18.43
CA ILE A 524 -22.24 -17.53 17.14
C ILE A 524 -21.89 -16.06 17.12
N ARG A 525 -20.77 -15.73 16.47
CA ARG A 525 -20.41 -14.35 16.18
C ARG A 525 -20.82 -14.01 14.76
N PHE A 526 -21.37 -12.83 14.57
CA PHE A 526 -21.84 -12.37 13.28
C PHE A 526 -21.77 -10.85 13.16
N ALA A 527 -21.79 -10.39 11.93
CA ALA A 527 -22.07 -9.00 11.60
C ALA A 527 -23.60 -8.82 11.49
N TRP A 528 -24.14 -7.72 12.00
CA TRP A 528 -25.57 -7.45 11.88
C TRP A 528 -25.85 -6.07 11.30
N GLU A 529 -26.93 -5.97 10.56
CA GLU A 529 -27.41 -4.75 9.95
C GLU A 529 -28.92 -4.61 10.18
N THR A 530 -29.36 -3.36 10.39
CA THR A 530 -30.77 -3.03 10.37
C THR A 530 -31.11 -2.52 8.99
N VAL A 531 -32.09 -3.12 8.34
CA VAL A 531 -32.51 -2.84 6.96
C VAL A 531 -34.04 -2.81 6.88
N ASP A 532 -34.57 -2.31 5.78
CA ASP A 532 -36.00 -2.41 5.47
C ASP A 532 -36.26 -3.56 4.47
N GLU A 533 -37.53 -3.76 4.14
CA GLU A 533 -38.02 -4.80 3.23
C GLU A 533 -37.47 -4.62 1.80
N SER A 534 -37.09 -3.39 1.39
CA SER A 534 -36.57 -3.07 0.04
C SER A 534 -35.11 -3.38 -0.13
N TYR A 535 -34.38 -3.68 0.93
CA TYR A 535 -32.92 -3.78 0.90
C TYR A 535 -32.41 -4.88 -0.04
N LEU A 536 -32.98 -6.10 0.07
CA LEU A 536 -32.57 -7.23 -0.78
C LEU A 536 -32.88 -6.97 -2.25
N GLU A 537 -34.04 -6.39 -2.55
CA GLU A 537 -34.44 -6.05 -3.91
C GLU A 537 -33.56 -4.92 -4.49
N THR A 538 -33.31 -3.88 -3.71
CA THR A 538 -32.46 -2.75 -4.12
C THR A 538 -31.06 -3.20 -4.49
N LEU A 539 -30.47 -4.11 -3.74
CA LEU A 539 -29.15 -4.68 -4.02
C LEU A 539 -29.19 -5.89 -4.95
N LYS A 540 -30.38 -6.43 -5.24
CA LYS A 540 -30.57 -7.68 -5.97
C LYS A 540 -29.86 -8.87 -5.31
N ILE A 541 -29.93 -8.95 -3.98
CA ILE A 541 -29.41 -10.09 -3.22
C ILE A 541 -30.43 -11.22 -3.27
N PRO A 542 -30.06 -12.43 -3.77
CA PRO A 542 -31.01 -13.53 -3.85
C PRO A 542 -31.39 -14.09 -2.48
N LEU A 543 -32.65 -14.40 -2.31
CA LEU A 543 -33.17 -15.21 -1.19
C LEU A 543 -33.02 -16.69 -1.53
N VAL A 544 -32.42 -17.47 -0.64
CA VAL A 544 -32.18 -18.92 -0.86
C VAL A 544 -33.30 -19.77 -0.27
N LYS A 545 -33.77 -19.41 0.93
CA LYS A 545 -34.88 -20.12 1.64
C LYS A 545 -35.76 -19.12 2.38
N GLY A 546 -37.02 -19.49 2.60
CA GLY A 546 -37.95 -18.69 3.40
C GLY A 546 -38.49 -17.48 2.65
N ARG A 547 -38.71 -16.38 3.36
CA ARG A 547 -39.26 -15.13 2.87
C ARG A 547 -38.45 -13.92 3.27
N ASN A 548 -38.61 -12.84 2.54
CA ASN A 548 -38.09 -11.53 2.92
C ASN A 548 -38.94 -10.90 4.04
N PHE A 549 -38.45 -9.85 4.65
CA PHE A 549 -39.22 -8.96 5.50
C PHE A 549 -40.41 -8.36 4.74
N SER A 550 -41.49 -8.11 5.46
CA SER A 550 -42.66 -7.47 4.91
C SER A 550 -43.42 -6.64 5.95
N THR A 551 -43.80 -5.44 5.56
CA THR A 551 -44.67 -4.58 6.39
C THR A 551 -46.05 -5.18 6.60
N ALA A 552 -46.49 -6.14 5.76
CA ALA A 552 -47.70 -6.90 5.94
C ALA A 552 -47.63 -7.89 7.14
N HIS A 553 -46.41 -8.11 7.67
CA HIS A 553 -46.19 -8.93 8.87
C HIS A 553 -45.70 -8.06 10.02
N PRO A 554 -46.56 -7.48 10.85
CA PRO A 554 -46.15 -6.54 11.92
C PRO A 554 -45.15 -7.12 12.91
N GLY A 555 -45.07 -8.44 13.05
CA GLY A 555 -44.08 -9.13 13.88
C GLY A 555 -42.63 -9.06 13.34
N ASP A 556 -42.46 -8.77 12.06
CA ASP A 556 -41.12 -8.79 11.45
C ASP A 556 -40.17 -7.72 12.07
N SER A 557 -40.70 -6.55 12.38
CA SER A 557 -39.91 -5.50 13.03
C SER A 557 -39.52 -5.82 14.48
N ALA A 558 -40.20 -6.77 15.13
CA ALA A 558 -40.00 -7.10 16.53
C ALA A 558 -39.21 -8.40 16.73
N HIS A 559 -39.42 -9.40 15.87
CA HIS A 559 -38.97 -10.76 16.14
C HIS A 559 -38.38 -11.51 14.94
N ALA A 560 -38.42 -10.98 13.73
CA ALA A 560 -37.88 -11.66 12.56
C ALA A 560 -36.46 -11.25 12.24
N VAL A 561 -35.65 -12.22 11.75
CA VAL A 561 -34.31 -11.97 11.21
C VAL A 561 -34.11 -12.76 9.92
N LEU A 562 -33.28 -12.20 9.05
CA LEU A 562 -32.70 -12.94 7.94
C LEU A 562 -31.24 -13.24 8.27
N VAL A 563 -30.74 -14.37 7.80
CA VAL A 563 -29.31 -14.76 7.96
C VAL A 563 -28.73 -15.13 6.60
N ASN A 564 -27.40 -15.05 6.44
CA ASN A 564 -26.74 -15.52 5.22
C ASN A 564 -26.37 -17.02 5.31
N GLU A 565 -25.96 -17.61 4.16
CA GLU A 565 -25.57 -19.03 4.12
C GLU A 565 -24.37 -19.32 5.05
N ALA A 566 -23.41 -18.38 5.20
CA ALA A 566 -22.30 -18.52 6.13
C ALA A 566 -22.74 -18.65 7.58
N PHE A 567 -23.79 -17.92 7.99
CA PHE A 567 -24.39 -18.06 9.31
C PHE A 567 -25.01 -19.45 9.52
N VAL A 568 -25.79 -19.92 8.55
CA VAL A 568 -26.43 -21.26 8.60
C VAL A 568 -25.36 -22.35 8.71
N LYS A 569 -24.28 -22.24 7.94
CA LYS A 569 -23.15 -23.19 7.95
C LYS A 569 -22.44 -23.20 9.30
N GLU A 570 -22.13 -22.04 9.86
CA GLU A 570 -21.42 -21.92 11.14
C GLU A 570 -22.29 -22.37 12.32
N ALA A 571 -23.60 -22.09 12.27
CA ALA A 571 -24.59 -22.58 13.24
C ALA A 571 -24.84 -24.09 13.14
N GLY A 572 -24.38 -24.74 12.07
CA GLY A 572 -24.60 -26.19 11.83
C GLY A 572 -26.06 -26.57 11.53
N TRP A 573 -26.87 -25.61 11.06
CA TRP A 573 -28.29 -25.86 10.82
C TRP A 573 -28.54 -26.53 9.46
N LYS A 574 -29.33 -27.60 9.45
CA LYS A 574 -29.83 -28.23 8.22
C LYS A 574 -31.11 -27.54 7.73
N ASP A 575 -31.97 -27.16 8.66
CA ASP A 575 -33.17 -26.37 8.39
C ASP A 575 -33.17 -25.12 9.25
N PRO A 576 -32.86 -23.96 8.67
CA PRO A 576 -32.69 -22.71 9.40
C PRO A 576 -33.98 -21.95 9.67
N ILE A 577 -35.05 -22.20 8.88
CA ILE A 577 -36.32 -21.45 9.02
C ILE A 577 -37.03 -21.86 10.31
N GLY A 578 -37.49 -20.85 11.06
CA GLY A 578 -38.11 -21.03 12.37
C GLY A 578 -37.17 -21.22 13.54
N LYS A 579 -35.86 -21.30 13.27
CA LYS A 579 -34.81 -21.36 14.32
C LYS A 579 -34.77 -20.07 15.12
N GLN A 580 -34.54 -20.21 16.42
CA GLN A 580 -34.50 -19.08 17.34
C GLN A 580 -33.08 -18.65 17.68
N ILE A 581 -32.87 -17.35 17.74
CA ILE A 581 -31.65 -16.68 18.08
C ILE A 581 -31.92 -15.72 19.24
N VAL A 582 -31.21 -15.89 20.35
CA VAL A 582 -31.28 -14.94 21.46
C VAL A 582 -30.23 -13.87 21.23
N PHE A 583 -30.68 -12.68 20.84
CA PHE A 583 -29.80 -11.56 20.49
C PHE A 583 -29.67 -10.61 21.68
N ASN A 584 -28.50 -10.71 22.34
CA ASN A 584 -28.29 -10.06 23.64
C ASN A 584 -28.25 -8.52 23.55
N PHE A 585 -27.95 -7.96 22.38
CA PHE A 585 -27.88 -6.50 22.17
C PHE A 585 -29.25 -5.82 22.34
N HIS A 586 -30.35 -6.57 22.25
CA HIS A 586 -31.72 -6.09 22.42
C HIS A 586 -32.40 -6.68 23.67
N ASN A 587 -31.77 -6.60 24.83
CA ASN A 587 -32.29 -7.07 26.10
C ASN A 587 -32.70 -8.56 26.09
N ASN A 588 -31.87 -9.40 25.47
CA ASN A 588 -32.12 -10.84 25.36
C ASN A 588 -33.41 -11.21 24.64
N LYS A 589 -33.86 -10.40 23.70
CA LYS A 589 -35.01 -10.75 22.86
C LYS A 589 -34.67 -11.94 21.97
N THR A 590 -35.65 -12.79 21.81
CA THR A 590 -35.58 -13.91 20.90
C THR A 590 -36.10 -13.50 19.53
N PHE A 591 -35.31 -13.83 18.51
CA PHE A 591 -35.66 -13.61 17.11
C PHE A 591 -35.80 -14.93 16.38
N GLU A 592 -36.69 -14.99 15.42
CA GLU A 592 -36.94 -16.15 14.56
C GLU A 592 -36.33 -15.92 13.18
N VAL A 593 -35.66 -16.92 12.64
CA VAL A 593 -35.14 -16.89 11.29
C VAL A 593 -36.26 -17.12 10.29
N VAL A 594 -36.63 -16.09 9.53
CA VAL A 594 -37.70 -16.15 8.53
C VAL A 594 -37.21 -16.36 7.11
N GLY A 595 -35.92 -16.10 6.85
CA GLY A 595 -35.32 -16.32 5.55
C GLY A 595 -33.83 -16.43 5.59
N VAL A 596 -33.28 -17.03 4.51
CA VAL A 596 -31.83 -17.17 4.28
C VAL A 596 -31.47 -16.48 2.99
N VAL A 597 -30.56 -15.53 3.06
CA VAL A 597 -30.02 -14.83 1.90
C VAL A 597 -28.74 -15.51 1.41
N LYS A 598 -28.51 -15.43 0.11
CA LYS A 598 -27.26 -15.90 -0.49
C LYS A 598 -26.08 -15.16 0.10
N ASP A 599 -24.95 -15.84 0.24
CA ASP A 599 -23.69 -15.19 0.59
C ASP A 599 -23.31 -14.14 -0.44
N TYR A 600 -22.95 -12.96 0.04
CA TYR A 600 -22.48 -11.86 -0.80
C TYR A 600 -21.33 -11.10 -0.13
N HIS A 601 -20.52 -10.43 -0.93
CA HIS A 601 -19.36 -9.70 -0.45
C HIS A 601 -19.74 -8.30 0.05
N TYR A 602 -20.25 -8.20 1.28
CA TYR A 602 -20.54 -6.91 1.91
C TYR A 602 -19.27 -6.14 2.33
N ALA A 603 -18.14 -6.84 2.46
CA ALA A 603 -16.80 -6.29 2.66
C ALA A 603 -15.91 -6.57 1.45
N ALA A 604 -14.69 -6.00 1.44
CA ALA A 604 -13.72 -6.28 0.38
C ALA A 604 -13.35 -7.77 0.31
N LEU A 605 -13.05 -8.28 -0.88
CA LEU A 605 -12.65 -9.68 -1.12
C LEU A 605 -11.35 -10.09 -0.41
N ASN A 606 -10.68 -9.17 0.26
CA ASN A 606 -9.57 -9.47 1.17
C ASN A 606 -10.04 -10.18 2.45
N ASN A 607 -11.36 -10.17 2.72
CA ASN A 607 -11.98 -10.82 3.85
C ASN A 607 -12.88 -11.96 3.37
N LYS A 608 -12.93 -13.05 4.14
CA LYS A 608 -13.92 -14.10 3.92
C LYS A 608 -15.30 -13.58 4.26
N ILE A 609 -16.32 -14.08 3.57
CA ILE A 609 -17.71 -13.84 3.94
C ILE A 609 -17.94 -14.48 5.31
N ALA A 610 -18.31 -13.65 6.29
CA ALA A 610 -18.60 -14.09 7.65
C ALA A 610 -20.11 -14.22 7.87
N PRO A 611 -20.55 -14.87 8.95
CA PRO A 611 -21.94 -14.87 9.36
C PRO A 611 -22.52 -13.47 9.44
N GLN A 612 -23.66 -13.26 8.82
CA GLN A 612 -24.38 -11.98 8.80
C GLN A 612 -25.86 -12.19 9.15
N LEU A 613 -26.40 -11.24 9.89
CA LEU A 613 -27.78 -11.19 10.31
C LEU A 613 -28.39 -9.85 9.95
N PHE A 614 -29.60 -9.87 9.45
CA PHE A 614 -30.40 -8.68 9.17
C PHE A 614 -31.60 -8.61 10.08
N THR A 615 -31.97 -7.41 10.49
CA THR A 615 -33.14 -7.14 11.31
C THR A 615 -33.87 -5.88 10.80
N MET A 616 -35.19 -5.80 11.03
CA MET A 616 -35.98 -4.59 10.81
C MET A 616 -36.30 -3.84 12.13
N ASN A 617 -35.54 -4.09 13.19
CA ASN A 617 -35.89 -3.59 14.53
C ASN A 617 -35.91 -2.06 14.58
N ASN A 618 -37.06 -1.50 14.91
CA ASN A 618 -37.31 -0.07 14.99
C ASN A 618 -36.50 0.66 16.09
N ALA A 619 -35.93 -0.08 17.05
CA ALA A 619 -35.05 0.50 18.07
C ALA A 619 -33.70 0.97 17.51
N ASN A 620 -33.33 0.48 16.33
CA ASN A 620 -32.07 0.84 15.69
C ASN A 620 -32.31 1.93 14.65
N PRO A 621 -31.66 3.08 14.74
CA PRO A 621 -31.82 4.14 13.76
C PRO A 621 -31.21 3.74 12.41
N TYR A 622 -31.77 4.25 11.34
CA TYR A 622 -31.13 4.23 10.03
C TYR A 622 -30.06 5.33 9.94
N GLY A 623 -29.06 5.13 9.07
CA GLY A 623 -27.96 6.07 8.89
C GLY A 623 -27.68 6.39 7.42
N THR A 624 -28.05 5.49 6.51
CA THR A 624 -27.69 5.57 5.10
C THR A 624 -28.84 5.12 4.24
N PHE A 625 -29.04 5.79 3.11
CA PHE A 625 -29.93 5.33 2.04
C PHE A 625 -29.13 4.69 0.92
N TYR A 626 -29.59 3.56 0.41
CA TYR A 626 -29.18 2.99 -0.86
C TYR A 626 -30.29 3.27 -1.87
N ILE A 627 -29.98 4.07 -2.88
CA ILE A 627 -30.94 4.58 -3.87
C ILE A 627 -30.53 4.03 -5.23
N ARG A 628 -31.33 3.14 -5.79
CA ARG A 628 -31.12 2.64 -7.15
C ARG A 628 -31.77 3.59 -8.16
N ILE A 629 -30.97 4.05 -9.07
CA ILE A 629 -31.40 4.95 -10.16
C ILE A 629 -31.39 4.20 -11.51
N ARG A 630 -32.10 4.73 -12.50
CA ARG A 630 -32.06 4.19 -13.86
C ARG A 630 -30.68 4.45 -14.49
N PRO A 631 -30.14 3.49 -15.27
CA PRO A 631 -28.90 3.71 -15.99
C PRO A 631 -28.99 4.96 -16.87
N GLY A 632 -27.95 5.79 -16.83
CA GLY A 632 -27.85 7.03 -17.59
C GLY A 632 -28.64 8.23 -17.04
N SER A 633 -29.33 8.10 -15.89
CA SER A 633 -30.08 9.18 -15.27
C SER A 633 -29.31 9.94 -14.16
N ALA A 634 -28.05 9.60 -13.92
CA ALA A 634 -27.29 10.04 -12.74
C ALA A 634 -27.39 11.54 -12.46
N THR A 635 -27.15 12.38 -13.45
CA THR A 635 -27.17 13.86 -13.25
C THR A 635 -28.54 14.36 -12.80
N ARG A 636 -29.62 13.88 -13.44
CA ARG A 636 -31.00 14.30 -13.12
C ARG A 636 -31.44 13.73 -11.77
N SER A 637 -31.14 12.46 -11.52
CA SER A 637 -31.50 11.80 -10.25
C SER A 637 -30.78 12.42 -9.07
N LEU A 638 -29.46 12.72 -9.21
CA LEU A 638 -28.71 13.36 -8.14
C LEU A 638 -29.22 14.78 -7.84
N ALA A 639 -29.60 15.56 -8.86
CA ALA A 639 -30.19 16.90 -8.67
C ALA A 639 -31.53 16.81 -7.92
N TYR A 640 -32.39 15.84 -8.28
CA TYR A 640 -33.66 15.64 -7.56
C TYR A 640 -33.42 15.17 -6.13
N ILE A 641 -32.56 14.20 -5.91
CA ILE A 641 -32.21 13.71 -4.57
C ILE A 641 -31.65 14.84 -3.72
N GLN A 642 -30.78 15.71 -4.28
CA GLN A 642 -30.23 16.88 -3.59
C GLN A 642 -31.33 17.84 -3.16
N GLN A 643 -32.26 18.17 -4.06
CA GLN A 643 -33.38 19.06 -3.77
C GLN A 643 -34.23 18.53 -2.62
N GLN A 644 -34.63 17.26 -2.69
CA GLN A 644 -35.43 16.65 -1.64
C GLN A 644 -34.65 16.51 -0.33
N PHE A 645 -33.36 16.12 -0.40
CA PHE A 645 -32.54 15.96 0.80
C PHE A 645 -32.37 17.26 1.56
N ARG A 646 -32.13 18.38 0.85
CA ARG A 646 -32.04 19.72 1.48
C ARG A 646 -33.37 20.16 2.12
N GLN A 647 -34.47 19.76 1.53
CA GLN A 647 -35.82 20.08 2.08
C GLN A 647 -36.11 19.28 3.36
N PHE A 648 -35.82 17.98 3.38
CA PHE A 648 -36.10 17.09 4.50
C PHE A 648 -35.05 17.17 5.61
N PHE A 649 -33.79 17.39 5.24
CA PHE A 649 -32.64 17.40 6.15
C PHE A 649 -31.79 18.67 6.00
N PRO A 650 -32.35 19.86 6.27
CA PRO A 650 -31.69 21.15 6.02
C PRO A 650 -30.40 21.34 6.83
N PHE A 651 -30.20 20.55 7.89
CA PHE A 651 -29.02 20.63 8.77
C PHE A 651 -28.04 19.47 8.54
N SER A 652 -28.17 18.75 7.44
CA SER A 652 -27.30 17.61 7.13
C SER A 652 -26.53 17.86 5.82
N PRO A 653 -25.25 17.48 5.76
CA PRO A 653 -24.46 17.62 4.56
C PRO A 653 -24.95 16.65 3.46
N TYR A 654 -25.02 17.15 2.23
CA TYR A 654 -25.36 16.32 1.08
C TYR A 654 -24.06 15.83 0.40
N ALA A 655 -23.74 14.56 0.59
CA ALA A 655 -22.54 13.94 0.06
C ALA A 655 -22.84 12.55 -0.55
N PRO A 656 -23.46 12.49 -1.73
CA PRO A 656 -23.78 11.23 -2.39
C PRO A 656 -22.52 10.59 -2.95
N VAL A 657 -22.41 9.25 -2.84
CA VAL A 657 -21.32 8.46 -3.40
C VAL A 657 -21.90 7.23 -4.09
N PHE A 658 -21.37 6.86 -5.25
CA PHE A 658 -21.79 5.62 -5.89
C PHE A 658 -21.21 4.39 -5.21
N LYS A 659 -22.03 3.34 -5.02
CA LYS A 659 -21.63 2.11 -4.33
C LYS A 659 -20.46 1.39 -5.02
N ASN A 660 -20.46 1.33 -6.34
CA ASN A 660 -19.38 0.75 -7.12
C ASN A 660 -18.06 1.54 -6.97
N GLU A 661 -18.12 2.87 -6.75
CA GLU A 661 -16.94 3.67 -6.47
C GLU A 661 -16.39 3.36 -5.07
N VAL A 662 -17.26 3.25 -4.06
CA VAL A 662 -16.88 2.83 -2.70
C VAL A 662 -16.20 1.47 -2.75
N ASN A 663 -16.79 0.51 -3.48
CA ASN A 663 -16.20 -0.82 -3.63
C ASN A 663 -14.82 -0.76 -4.33
N ARG A 664 -14.65 0.06 -5.37
CA ARG A 664 -13.37 0.24 -6.07
C ARG A 664 -12.30 0.84 -5.16
N ARG A 665 -12.66 1.78 -4.30
CA ARG A 665 -11.71 2.41 -3.34
C ARG A 665 -11.11 1.39 -2.38
N ASN A 666 -11.78 0.29 -2.11
CA ASN A 666 -11.25 -0.78 -1.28
C ASN A 666 -10.00 -1.45 -1.87
N TYR A 667 -9.77 -1.31 -3.18
CA TYR A 667 -8.64 -1.89 -3.92
C TYR A 667 -7.65 -0.85 -4.45
N GLU A 668 -7.70 0.39 -3.95
CA GLU A 668 -6.78 1.45 -4.39
C GLU A 668 -5.32 1.12 -4.07
N SER A 669 -5.08 0.43 -2.96
CA SER A 669 -3.74 -0.03 -2.59
C SER A 669 -3.19 -1.00 -3.63
N GLU A 670 -3.97 -2.02 -4.00
CA GLU A 670 -3.62 -3.02 -5.00
C GLU A 670 -3.47 -2.40 -6.40
N ALA A 671 -4.30 -1.41 -6.73
CA ALA A 671 -4.20 -0.66 -7.98
C ALA A 671 -2.86 0.08 -8.08
N ARG A 672 -2.43 0.74 -7.01
CA ARG A 672 -1.13 1.42 -6.92
C ARG A 672 0.02 0.44 -7.05
N TRP A 673 -0.04 -0.68 -6.34
CA TRP A 673 0.98 -1.72 -6.42
C TRP A 673 1.13 -2.28 -7.84
N LYS A 674 0.02 -2.53 -8.50
CA LYS A 674 0.02 -2.94 -9.92
C LYS A 674 0.79 -1.95 -10.79
N GLN A 675 0.58 -0.64 -10.61
CA GLN A 675 1.24 0.40 -11.40
C GLN A 675 2.75 0.47 -11.11
N ILE A 676 3.16 0.44 -9.85
CA ILE A 676 4.57 0.51 -9.45
C ILE A 676 5.35 -0.68 -10.02
N ILE A 677 4.80 -1.89 -9.90
CA ILE A 677 5.46 -3.09 -10.41
C ILE A 677 5.50 -3.11 -11.93
N LEU A 678 4.43 -2.67 -12.61
CA LEU A 678 4.41 -2.52 -14.06
C LEU A 678 5.49 -1.53 -14.54
N PHE A 679 5.60 -0.37 -13.90
CA PHE A 679 6.64 0.60 -14.21
C PHE A 679 8.04 0.02 -14.02
N SER A 680 8.27 -0.69 -12.92
CA SER A 680 9.54 -1.37 -12.62
C SER A 680 9.87 -2.45 -13.66
N ALA A 681 8.87 -3.22 -14.11
CA ALA A 681 9.05 -4.22 -15.16
C ALA A 681 9.42 -3.58 -16.51
N ILE A 682 8.77 -2.48 -16.88
CA ILE A 682 9.10 -1.73 -18.10
C ILE A 682 10.54 -1.22 -18.05
N LEU A 683 10.98 -0.63 -16.94
CA LEU A 683 12.37 -0.18 -16.76
C LEU A 683 13.36 -1.34 -16.87
N THR A 684 13.04 -2.47 -16.22
CA THR A 684 13.87 -3.68 -16.27
C THR A 684 14.01 -4.23 -17.68
N ILE A 685 12.91 -4.29 -18.42
CA ILE A 685 12.90 -4.69 -19.84
C ILE A 685 13.79 -3.74 -20.64
N PHE A 686 13.63 -2.44 -20.46
CA PHE A 686 14.37 -1.43 -21.21
C PHE A 686 15.89 -1.55 -20.98
N ILE A 687 16.32 -1.68 -19.73
CA ILE A 687 17.74 -1.87 -19.39
C ILE A 687 18.26 -3.18 -19.97
N SER A 688 17.48 -4.25 -19.91
CA SER A 688 17.86 -5.56 -20.46
C SER A 688 17.97 -5.52 -21.98
N CYS A 689 17.07 -4.83 -22.67
CA CYS A 689 17.14 -4.62 -24.11
C CYS A 689 18.38 -3.83 -24.53
N ILE A 690 18.69 -2.74 -23.82
CA ILE A 690 19.89 -1.95 -24.05
C ILE A 690 21.16 -2.82 -23.91
N GLY A 691 21.20 -3.66 -22.87
CA GLY A 691 22.30 -4.59 -22.65
C GLY A 691 22.46 -5.62 -23.76
N LEU A 692 21.37 -6.26 -24.11
CA LEU A 692 21.34 -7.27 -25.16
C LEU A 692 21.71 -6.66 -26.54
N PHE A 693 21.17 -5.48 -26.81
CA PHE A 693 21.51 -4.72 -28.02
C PHE A 693 23.02 -4.44 -28.09
N GLY A 694 23.61 -3.92 -27.01
CA GLY A 694 25.05 -3.65 -26.96
C GLY A 694 25.90 -4.92 -27.14
N LEU A 695 25.53 -6.02 -26.53
CA LEU A 695 26.19 -7.31 -26.73
C LEU A 695 26.04 -7.85 -28.15
N SER A 696 24.87 -7.71 -28.76
CA SER A 696 24.63 -8.14 -30.13
C SER A 696 25.45 -7.34 -31.16
N VAL A 697 25.58 -6.02 -30.92
CA VAL A 697 26.50 -5.16 -31.73
C VAL A 697 27.92 -5.68 -31.64
N LEU A 698 28.47 -5.89 -30.45
CA LEU A 698 29.83 -6.36 -30.25
C LEU A 698 30.05 -7.78 -30.77
N SER A 699 29.06 -8.68 -30.67
CA SER A 699 29.12 -10.03 -31.22
C SER A 699 29.16 -9.99 -32.77
N ALA A 700 28.35 -9.14 -33.38
CA ALA A 700 28.35 -8.94 -34.82
C ALA A 700 29.69 -8.36 -35.30
N GLU A 701 30.23 -7.36 -34.58
CA GLU A 701 31.56 -6.79 -34.89
C GLU A 701 32.69 -7.82 -34.83
N LYS A 702 32.66 -8.75 -33.86
CA LYS A 702 33.68 -9.84 -33.76
C LYS A 702 33.61 -10.83 -34.93
N ARG A 703 32.43 -11.00 -35.53
CA ARG A 703 32.17 -11.97 -36.60
C ARG A 703 32.03 -11.32 -37.97
N ILE A 704 32.46 -10.05 -38.16
CA ILE A 704 32.32 -9.33 -39.43
C ILE A 704 32.97 -10.09 -40.58
N LYS A 705 34.19 -10.65 -40.42
CA LYS A 705 34.89 -11.43 -41.45
C LYS A 705 34.13 -12.73 -41.78
N GLU A 706 33.63 -13.47 -40.76
CA GLU A 706 32.83 -14.68 -40.91
C GLU A 706 31.53 -14.40 -41.67
N ILE A 707 30.83 -13.31 -41.31
CA ILE A 707 29.62 -12.84 -41.97
C ILE A 707 29.90 -12.48 -43.45
N GLY A 708 31.02 -11.76 -43.70
CA GLY A 708 31.45 -11.40 -45.02
C GLY A 708 31.74 -12.61 -45.93
N ILE A 709 32.46 -13.61 -45.42
CA ILE A 709 32.79 -14.85 -46.14
C ILE A 709 31.49 -15.64 -46.43
N ARG A 710 30.61 -15.82 -45.49
CA ARG A 710 29.35 -16.52 -45.67
C ARG A 710 28.44 -15.81 -46.71
N LYS A 711 28.45 -14.47 -46.70
CA LYS A 711 27.66 -13.69 -47.66
C LYS A 711 28.22 -13.83 -49.08
N VAL A 712 29.55 -13.84 -49.24
CA VAL A 712 30.17 -14.10 -50.55
C VAL A 712 29.86 -15.52 -51.03
N LEU A 713 29.76 -16.48 -50.12
CA LEU A 713 29.37 -17.89 -50.39
C LEU A 713 27.86 -18.07 -50.62
N GLY A 714 27.05 -16.99 -50.62
CA GLY A 714 25.63 -17.05 -50.98
C GLY A 714 24.68 -17.21 -49.79
N ALA A 715 25.13 -17.07 -48.57
CA ALA A 715 24.25 -17.14 -47.39
C ALA A 715 23.22 -15.99 -47.40
N SER A 716 21.94 -16.32 -47.20
CA SER A 716 20.87 -15.32 -47.12
C SER A 716 20.97 -14.48 -45.83
N VAL A 717 20.47 -13.24 -45.86
CA VAL A 717 20.36 -12.35 -44.70
C VAL A 717 19.64 -13.03 -43.54
N GLN A 718 18.58 -13.79 -43.87
CA GLN A 718 17.80 -14.52 -42.88
C GLN A 718 18.64 -15.62 -42.16
N SER A 719 19.43 -16.39 -42.92
CA SER A 719 20.30 -17.43 -42.35
C SER A 719 21.35 -16.84 -41.39
N ILE A 720 21.97 -15.73 -41.79
CA ILE A 720 22.98 -15.03 -40.94
C ILE A 720 22.32 -14.46 -39.68
N ALA A 721 21.16 -13.82 -39.82
CA ALA A 721 20.41 -13.27 -38.70
C ALA A 721 19.97 -14.35 -37.72
N THR A 722 19.50 -15.51 -38.21
CA THR A 722 19.10 -16.64 -37.36
C THR A 722 20.27 -17.19 -36.56
N ILE A 723 21.43 -17.39 -37.17
CA ILE A 723 22.62 -17.92 -36.47
C ILE A 723 23.06 -16.98 -35.34
N LEU A 724 23.04 -15.66 -35.58
CA LEU A 724 23.41 -14.67 -34.57
C LEU A 724 22.36 -14.58 -33.43
N SER A 725 21.08 -14.75 -33.78
CA SER A 725 19.97 -14.61 -32.81
C SER A 725 19.85 -15.86 -31.92
N VAL A 726 20.02 -17.06 -32.44
CA VAL A 726 19.84 -18.34 -31.73
C VAL A 726 20.74 -18.43 -30.48
N GLU A 727 21.97 -17.91 -30.53
CA GLU A 727 22.86 -17.93 -29.38
C GLU A 727 22.27 -17.16 -28.19
N PHE A 728 21.67 -15.99 -28.41
CA PHE A 728 21.06 -15.18 -27.34
C PHE A 728 19.72 -15.76 -26.90
N VAL A 729 18.93 -16.29 -27.83
CA VAL A 729 17.64 -16.91 -27.51
C VAL A 729 17.84 -18.14 -26.62
N LYS A 730 18.88 -18.94 -26.84
CA LYS A 730 19.22 -20.06 -25.95
C LYS A 730 19.49 -19.61 -24.51
N LEU A 731 20.19 -18.49 -24.31
CA LEU A 731 20.46 -17.95 -22.96
C LEU A 731 19.16 -17.47 -22.30
N VAL A 732 18.26 -16.85 -23.08
CA VAL A 732 16.94 -16.42 -22.57
C VAL A 732 16.09 -17.63 -22.19
N MET A 733 16.10 -18.71 -23.00
CA MET A 733 15.38 -19.94 -22.67
C MET A 733 15.91 -20.58 -21.37
N ILE A 734 17.23 -20.62 -21.18
CA ILE A 734 17.81 -21.10 -19.91
C ILE A 734 17.37 -20.22 -18.75
N ALA A 735 17.38 -18.90 -18.94
CA ALA A 735 16.91 -17.95 -17.93
C ALA A 735 15.45 -18.19 -17.54
N LEU A 736 14.56 -18.48 -18.51
CA LEU A 736 13.15 -18.80 -18.28
C LEU A 736 12.96 -20.10 -17.49
N VAL A 737 13.75 -21.12 -17.78
CA VAL A 737 13.74 -22.40 -17.01
C VAL A 737 14.02 -22.17 -15.54
N ILE A 738 14.86 -21.19 -15.20
CA ILE A 738 15.17 -20.81 -13.82
C ILE A 738 14.10 -19.85 -13.26
N ALA A 739 13.69 -18.87 -14.05
CA ALA A 739 12.78 -17.81 -13.60
C ALA A 739 11.36 -18.32 -13.29
N VAL A 740 10.84 -19.24 -14.10
CA VAL A 740 9.45 -19.74 -13.96
C VAL A 740 9.22 -20.42 -12.62
N PRO A 741 10.04 -21.38 -12.17
CA PRO A 741 9.87 -22.00 -10.84
C PRO A 741 9.98 -20.99 -9.70
N LEU A 742 10.94 -20.07 -9.77
CA LEU A 742 11.11 -19.03 -8.75
C LEU A 742 9.91 -18.09 -8.69
N ALA A 743 9.41 -17.66 -9.85
CA ALA A 743 8.24 -16.81 -9.95
C ALA A 743 6.98 -17.54 -9.47
N TRP A 744 6.83 -18.84 -9.77
CA TRP A 744 5.71 -19.64 -9.28
C TRP A 744 5.72 -19.75 -7.75
N LEU A 745 6.87 -20.02 -7.13
CA LEU A 745 7.01 -20.09 -5.67
C LEU A 745 6.66 -18.73 -5.01
N ALA A 746 7.19 -17.64 -5.55
CA ALA A 746 6.92 -16.30 -5.02
C ALA A 746 5.45 -15.92 -5.19
N ALA A 747 4.87 -16.20 -6.36
CA ALA A 747 3.49 -15.90 -6.67
C ALA A 747 2.52 -16.72 -5.81
N SER A 748 2.77 -18.03 -5.62
CA SER A 748 1.92 -18.88 -4.79
C SER A 748 1.92 -18.40 -3.33
N LYS A 749 3.12 -18.10 -2.79
CA LYS A 749 3.25 -17.56 -1.42
C LYS A 749 2.58 -16.21 -1.23
N TRP A 750 2.68 -15.33 -2.23
CA TRP A 750 2.03 -14.02 -2.19
C TRP A 750 0.51 -14.14 -2.25
N LEU A 751 -0.02 -15.03 -3.09
CA LEU A 751 -1.45 -15.27 -3.25
C LEU A 751 -2.09 -15.90 -2.01
N GLU A 752 -1.33 -16.56 -1.12
CA GLU A 752 -1.84 -17.08 0.16
C GLU A 752 -2.45 -16.00 1.07
N ASN A 753 -2.04 -14.74 0.89
CA ASN A 753 -2.59 -13.61 1.64
C ASN A 753 -4.03 -13.24 1.21
N TYR A 754 -4.53 -13.81 0.11
CA TYR A 754 -5.87 -13.54 -0.41
C TYR A 754 -6.79 -14.74 -0.23
N PRO A 755 -7.92 -14.59 0.49
CA PRO A 755 -8.95 -15.64 0.58
C PRO A 755 -9.54 -16.02 -0.78
N TYR A 756 -9.74 -14.98 -1.63
CA TYR A 756 -10.22 -15.12 -3.01
C TYR A 756 -9.08 -14.78 -3.96
N ARG A 757 -8.58 -15.78 -4.65
CA ARG A 757 -7.38 -15.68 -5.49
C ARG A 757 -7.53 -16.39 -6.81
N ILE A 758 -6.77 -15.92 -7.81
CA ILE A 758 -6.65 -16.60 -9.09
C ILE A 758 -5.95 -17.96 -8.94
N SER A 759 -6.27 -18.91 -9.78
CA SER A 759 -5.46 -20.11 -9.97
C SER A 759 -4.23 -19.77 -10.82
N LEU A 760 -3.04 -20.17 -10.38
CA LEU A 760 -1.81 -20.02 -11.17
C LEU A 760 -1.86 -20.98 -12.37
N SER A 761 -2.40 -20.53 -13.49
CA SER A 761 -2.45 -21.30 -14.72
C SER A 761 -1.13 -21.21 -15.49
N TRP A 762 -0.78 -22.25 -16.24
CA TRP A 762 0.39 -22.25 -17.11
C TRP A 762 0.33 -21.15 -18.20
N SER A 763 -0.84 -20.73 -18.60
CA SER A 763 -1.00 -19.64 -19.56
C SER A 763 -0.37 -18.33 -19.10
N LEU A 764 -0.42 -18.02 -17.79
CA LEU A 764 0.19 -16.81 -17.22
C LEU A 764 1.71 -16.81 -17.42
N PHE A 765 2.35 -17.96 -17.15
CA PHE A 765 3.79 -18.12 -17.32
C PHE A 765 4.18 -18.16 -18.81
N ALA A 766 3.35 -18.74 -19.64
CA ALA A 766 3.55 -18.79 -21.09
C ALA A 766 3.48 -17.38 -21.70
N TRP A 767 2.51 -16.55 -21.34
CA TRP A 767 2.43 -15.17 -21.79
C TRP A 767 3.61 -14.33 -21.30
N GLY A 768 3.97 -14.43 -20.03
CA GLY A 768 5.13 -13.73 -19.46
C GLY A 768 6.44 -14.15 -20.13
N GLY A 769 6.69 -15.45 -20.24
CA GLY A 769 7.87 -15.99 -20.92
C GLY A 769 7.89 -15.68 -22.41
N GLY A 770 6.75 -15.81 -23.10
CA GLY A 770 6.61 -15.48 -24.52
C GLY A 770 6.93 -14.01 -24.82
N LEU A 771 6.49 -13.09 -23.94
CA LEU A 771 6.81 -11.68 -24.07
C LEU A 771 8.32 -11.42 -23.95
N VAL A 772 8.99 -12.06 -22.98
CA VAL A 772 10.46 -11.95 -22.82
C VAL A 772 11.19 -12.44 -24.05
N VAL A 773 10.81 -13.61 -24.60
CA VAL A 773 11.41 -14.17 -25.80
C VAL A 773 11.18 -13.26 -27.00
N LEU A 774 9.95 -12.76 -27.18
CA LEU A 774 9.61 -11.85 -28.26
C LEU A 774 10.48 -10.59 -28.22
N ILE A 775 10.59 -9.96 -27.05
CA ILE A 775 11.40 -8.76 -26.87
C ILE A 775 12.89 -9.04 -27.16
N ALA A 776 13.42 -10.16 -26.69
CA ALA A 776 14.80 -10.56 -26.91
C ALA A 776 15.05 -10.81 -28.42
N VAL A 777 14.17 -11.52 -29.08
CA VAL A 777 14.24 -11.78 -30.53
C VAL A 777 14.18 -10.49 -31.33
N CYS A 778 13.25 -9.60 -31.03
CA CYS A 778 13.14 -8.30 -31.71
C CYS A 778 14.42 -7.46 -31.54
N THR A 779 14.96 -7.41 -30.33
CA THR A 779 16.17 -6.63 -30.00
C THR A 779 17.40 -7.15 -30.75
N VAL A 780 17.60 -8.47 -30.78
CA VAL A 780 18.77 -9.09 -31.44
C VAL A 780 18.62 -9.10 -32.95
N SER A 781 17.41 -9.43 -33.45
CA SER A 781 17.16 -9.54 -34.90
C SER A 781 17.40 -8.23 -35.63
N TYR A 782 16.98 -7.10 -35.02
CA TYR A 782 17.26 -5.78 -35.60
C TYR A 782 18.75 -5.59 -35.89
N GLN A 783 19.59 -5.91 -34.93
CA GLN A 783 21.02 -5.74 -35.07
C GLN A 783 21.66 -6.81 -36.00
N ALA A 784 21.17 -8.04 -35.90
CA ALA A 784 21.63 -9.13 -36.76
C ALA A 784 21.32 -8.87 -38.24
N VAL A 785 20.14 -8.37 -38.57
CA VAL A 785 19.75 -7.95 -39.94
C VAL A 785 20.63 -6.79 -40.40
N LYS A 786 20.85 -5.75 -39.56
CA LYS A 786 21.73 -4.63 -39.88
C LYS A 786 23.15 -5.08 -40.20
N ALA A 787 23.70 -6.03 -39.44
CA ALA A 787 25.03 -6.60 -39.68
C ALA A 787 25.05 -7.46 -40.97
N ALA A 788 24.03 -8.22 -41.25
CA ALA A 788 23.90 -9.05 -42.44
C ALA A 788 23.74 -8.21 -43.72
N LEU A 789 23.14 -7.01 -43.67
CA LEU A 789 23.01 -6.08 -44.76
C LEU A 789 24.29 -5.32 -45.09
N ALA A 790 25.32 -5.32 -44.21
CA ALA A 790 26.60 -4.63 -44.44
C ALA A 790 27.31 -5.11 -45.70
N ASN A 791 28.03 -4.19 -46.38
CA ASN A 791 28.70 -4.48 -47.64
C ASN A 791 29.88 -5.47 -47.39
N PRO A 792 29.89 -6.66 -48.03
CA PRO A 792 30.91 -7.69 -47.83
C PRO A 792 32.32 -7.22 -48.23
N VAL A 793 32.46 -6.34 -49.21
CA VAL A 793 33.76 -5.80 -49.64
C VAL A 793 34.40 -4.93 -48.56
N GLN A 794 33.62 -4.08 -47.94
CA GLN A 794 34.07 -3.30 -46.79
C GLN A 794 34.35 -4.15 -45.55
N SER A 795 33.64 -5.25 -45.39
CA SER A 795 33.82 -6.19 -44.27
C SER A 795 35.12 -7.00 -44.37
N LEU A 796 35.60 -7.28 -45.57
CA LEU A 796 36.86 -8.01 -45.82
C LEU A 796 38.09 -7.07 -45.88
N ARG A 797 37.92 -5.78 -46.15
CA ARG A 797 38.98 -4.78 -46.32
C ARG A 797 39.39 -4.09 -45.01
N ARG A 798 38.64 -4.29 -43.91
CA ARG A 798 38.98 -3.78 -42.57
C ARG A 798 40.11 -4.64 -41.98
N GLU A 799 41.32 -4.12 -41.95
CA GLU A 799 42.44 -4.64 -41.16
C GLU A 799 42.30 -4.35 -39.68
#